data_04a6ea3ac901d4f85067928c517f4563
#
_entry.id   04a6ea3ac901d4f85067928c517f4563
#
_cell.length_a   1.000
_cell.length_b   1.000
_cell.length_c   1.000
_cell.angle_alpha   90.00
_cell.angle_beta   90.00
_cell.angle_gamma   90.00
#
_symmetry.space_group_name_H-M   'P 1'
#
loop_
_entity.id
_entity.type
_entity.pdbx_description
1 polymer ?
#
loop_
_entity_poly.entity_id
_entity_poly.type
_entity_poly.pdbx_seq_one_letter_code
_entity_poly.pdbx_strand_id
1 'polypeptide(L)'
;MKYPHFRHTVTGVVVPLSAIKSRKSLGIGEFADLPMLGRWAASVGIELIQILPVNDTGFETSPYSALSAFALHPVYARLDDFPEAANPGDIAALRSELKNRRKKPGTVSTVSGITPGNINFDTVLAGKMRILRSMWKTAAAADIKKAEKWAKNNPWVQNYALFSLLKEENELKSWVEWKEFRNPDRKDLSRLWKKKKDKAFFWVWLQWRLEEQFTAASRELDSLGVALKGDIPILINEDSADLWAERDNFNQEFRAGSPDGQNWGFPIYNWEYLRSEDYRWWRDRLNQAAKFYHAWRIDHVLGFFRIWAVPKGDFSAWNGYFKPSAPVTRAELEALGFDTGRITWLSRAHFPGNELREIFGDEAGLVQKMLEQVGSEDLWRSRPDGPDEKEAAASPLSVEAREALYPLLRNKTLLSTGEDSFTPSRNYQSTRGWLSLTGDEKLNLKDLFQRKLNVSESLWEQSGRELLSMMKTDGSMLVCAEDLGAIPPSVPGVLQELGILGLKVTRWSRKWDEPSQPYIPFSDYPELSVATSSVHDSTTLRGWLAGEAFEDKELLKVLGLKEDADLSGSAGVKAVLEALQKAPSMVAAYPIQDLLALIPDCVSENPEDERINIPGTVQPGNWTWRMKISLEELPVLHNLNNALKELCSLRRNQ
;
A
#
# COMPACT_ATOMS: atom_id res chain seq x y z
N MET A 1 -2.33 -13.13 20.75
CA MET A 1 -1.04 -13.60 21.25
C MET A 1 -0.40 -12.50 22.09
N LYS A 2 0.03 -12.77 23.30
CA LYS A 2 0.81 -11.79 24.08
C LYS A 2 2.25 -11.86 23.60
N TYR A 3 2.87 -10.72 23.42
CA TYR A 3 4.21 -10.56 22.88
C TYR A 3 5.28 -10.66 23.99
N PRO A 4 5.89 -11.82 24.27
CA PRO A 4 6.93 -11.95 25.28
C PRO A 4 8.33 -11.60 24.74
N HIS A 5 8.49 -11.47 23.39
CA HIS A 5 9.78 -11.56 22.73
C HIS A 5 10.56 -10.24 22.58
N PHE A 6 9.92 -9.06 22.74
CA PHE A 6 10.64 -7.78 22.57
C PHE A 6 11.13 -7.18 23.91
N ARG A 7 11.84 -7.96 24.69
CA ARG A 7 12.59 -7.45 25.84
C ARG A 7 14.02 -7.01 25.47
N HIS A 8 14.44 -7.24 24.24
CA HIS A 8 15.74 -6.94 23.68
C HIS A 8 15.61 -6.55 22.21
N THR A 9 16.68 -6.05 21.62
CA THR A 9 16.74 -5.75 20.19
C THR A 9 16.70 -7.04 19.37
N VAL A 10 15.93 -7.06 18.25
CA VAL A 10 15.75 -8.27 17.42
C VAL A 10 16.20 -8.05 15.97
N THR A 11 16.65 -9.13 15.34
CA THR A 11 16.91 -9.19 13.90
C THR A 11 15.75 -9.86 13.18
N GLY A 12 15.30 -9.27 12.06
CA GLY A 12 14.20 -9.76 11.25
C GLY A 12 14.54 -9.93 9.78
N VAL A 13 13.73 -10.75 9.09
CA VAL A 13 13.71 -10.87 7.64
C VAL A 13 12.35 -10.42 7.11
N VAL A 14 12.35 -9.64 6.03
CA VAL A 14 11.15 -9.20 5.31
C VAL A 14 11.03 -10.01 4.03
N VAL A 15 9.91 -10.68 3.82
CA VAL A 15 9.68 -11.47 2.61
C VAL A 15 8.19 -11.47 2.24
N PRO A 16 7.80 -11.16 0.99
CA PRO A 16 6.44 -11.39 0.55
C PRO A 16 6.12 -12.88 0.66
N LEU A 17 4.99 -13.24 1.28
CA LEU A 17 4.59 -14.65 1.37
C LEU A 17 4.56 -15.30 -0.02
N SER A 18 4.06 -14.57 -1.02
CA SER A 18 4.02 -15.00 -2.42
C SER A 18 5.40 -15.39 -2.98
N ALA A 19 6.47 -14.71 -2.56
CA ALA A 19 7.82 -14.90 -3.06
C ALA A 19 8.50 -16.17 -2.54
N ILE A 20 8.01 -16.75 -1.46
CA ILE A 20 8.58 -17.96 -0.87
C ILE A 20 8.46 -19.15 -1.84
N LYS A 21 9.53 -19.93 -1.92
CA LYS A 21 9.61 -21.11 -2.80
C LYS A 21 9.91 -22.34 -1.98
N SER A 22 9.05 -23.37 -2.07
CA SER A 22 9.31 -24.71 -1.54
C SER A 22 8.98 -25.78 -2.58
N ARG A 23 9.45 -27.00 -2.37
CA ARG A 23 9.15 -28.14 -3.27
C ARG A 23 7.65 -28.48 -3.30
N LYS A 24 6.95 -28.23 -2.19
CA LYS A 24 5.51 -28.50 -2.06
C LYS A 24 4.65 -27.39 -2.65
N SER A 25 5.12 -26.14 -2.63
CA SER A 25 4.33 -25.00 -3.05
C SER A 25 3.93 -25.03 -4.54
N LEU A 26 2.71 -24.58 -4.84
CA LEU A 26 2.12 -24.63 -6.19
C LEU A 26 2.34 -23.29 -6.93
N GLY A 27 3.59 -23.00 -7.25
CA GLY A 27 3.95 -21.82 -8.07
C GLY A 27 4.03 -20.50 -7.31
N ILE A 28 3.60 -20.43 -6.06
CA ILE A 28 3.61 -19.30 -5.14
C ILE A 28 3.88 -19.79 -3.72
N GLY A 29 4.37 -18.95 -2.81
CA GLY A 29 4.49 -19.31 -1.41
C GLY A 29 3.11 -19.47 -0.74
N GLU A 30 3.01 -20.29 0.28
CA GLU A 30 1.76 -20.68 0.94
C GLU A 30 1.90 -20.55 2.46
N PHE A 31 0.80 -20.44 3.22
CA PHE A 31 0.85 -20.31 4.68
C PHE A 31 1.67 -21.43 5.34
N ALA A 32 1.57 -22.64 4.81
CA ALA A 32 2.31 -23.81 5.31
C ALA A 32 3.84 -23.78 5.03
N ASP A 33 4.33 -22.77 4.29
CA ASP A 33 5.77 -22.57 4.08
C ASP A 33 6.41 -21.76 5.22
N LEU A 34 5.63 -20.95 5.95
CA LEU A 34 6.12 -20.10 7.04
C LEU A 34 6.84 -20.89 8.15
N PRO A 35 6.36 -22.04 8.63
CA PRO A 35 7.09 -22.83 9.61
C PRO A 35 8.47 -23.30 9.16
N MET A 36 8.64 -23.65 7.89
CA MET A 36 9.93 -24.04 7.35
C MET A 36 10.90 -22.84 7.30
N LEU A 37 10.41 -21.68 6.85
CA LEU A 37 11.18 -20.44 6.90
C LEU A 37 11.55 -20.09 8.34
N GLY A 38 10.61 -20.25 9.29
CA GLY A 38 10.84 -20.00 10.72
C GLY A 38 11.93 -20.88 11.33
N ARG A 39 11.96 -22.16 11.01
CA ARG A 39 13.04 -23.08 11.45
C ARG A 39 14.40 -22.63 10.95
N TRP A 40 14.50 -22.24 9.67
CA TRP A 40 15.75 -21.69 9.13
C TRP A 40 16.12 -20.37 9.81
N ALA A 41 15.18 -19.43 9.92
CA ALA A 41 15.39 -18.14 10.56
C ALA A 41 15.93 -18.30 12.00
N ALA A 42 15.28 -19.12 12.82
CA ALA A 42 15.74 -19.44 14.17
C ALA A 42 17.15 -20.01 14.20
N SER A 43 17.51 -20.90 13.24
CA SER A 43 18.81 -21.56 13.18
C SER A 43 19.97 -20.60 12.89
N VAL A 44 19.69 -19.43 12.29
CA VAL A 44 20.70 -18.40 11.98
C VAL A 44 20.60 -17.18 12.90
N GLY A 45 19.67 -17.18 13.86
CA GLY A 45 19.52 -16.11 14.84
C GLY A 45 18.56 -14.99 14.44
N ILE A 46 17.72 -15.20 13.43
CA ILE A 46 16.63 -14.32 13.04
C ILE A 46 15.41 -14.63 13.91
N GLU A 47 14.85 -13.63 14.56
CA GLU A 47 13.77 -13.76 15.56
C GLU A 47 12.45 -13.15 15.11
N LEU A 48 12.42 -12.53 13.91
CA LEU A 48 11.22 -11.93 13.33
C LEU A 48 11.13 -12.22 11.84
N ILE A 49 9.97 -12.62 11.37
CA ILE A 49 9.60 -12.68 9.95
C ILE A 49 8.51 -11.63 9.71
N GLN A 50 8.78 -10.69 8.81
CA GLN A 50 7.78 -9.75 8.32
C GLN A 50 7.30 -10.22 6.94
N ILE A 51 5.98 -10.31 6.77
CA ILE A 51 5.35 -10.56 5.47
C ILE A 51 4.59 -9.32 5.00
N LEU A 52 4.38 -9.22 3.69
CA LEU A 52 3.49 -8.23 3.09
C LEU A 52 2.02 -8.66 3.27
N PRO A 53 1.04 -7.79 2.96
CA PRO A 53 -0.37 -8.11 3.15
C PRO A 53 -0.77 -9.44 2.50
N VAL A 54 -1.66 -10.17 3.17
CA VAL A 54 -2.14 -11.51 2.72
C VAL A 54 -3.65 -11.54 2.51
N ASN A 55 -4.28 -10.37 2.49
CA ASN A 55 -5.71 -10.23 2.23
C ASN A 55 -6.05 -10.59 0.78
N ASP A 56 -7.31 -10.96 0.55
CA ASP A 56 -7.80 -11.30 -0.79
C ASP A 56 -7.81 -10.06 -1.69
N THR A 57 -7.08 -10.13 -2.80
CA THR A 57 -7.00 -9.10 -3.84
C THR A 57 -7.64 -9.56 -5.16
N GLY A 58 -8.28 -10.74 -5.16
CA GLY A 58 -8.79 -11.36 -6.38
C GLY A 58 -7.65 -11.68 -7.36
N PHE A 59 -7.73 -11.16 -8.57
CA PHE A 59 -6.69 -11.35 -9.60
C PHE A 59 -5.64 -10.23 -9.63
N GLU A 60 -5.75 -9.22 -8.76
CA GLU A 60 -4.72 -8.19 -8.63
C GLU A 60 -3.48 -8.74 -7.96
N THR A 61 -2.31 -8.47 -8.55
CA THR A 61 -1.03 -8.96 -8.01
C THR A 61 -0.55 -8.14 -6.83
N SER A 62 -0.97 -6.87 -6.74
CA SER A 62 -0.61 -5.99 -5.61
C SER A 62 -1.29 -6.45 -4.32
N PRO A 63 -0.54 -6.79 -3.27
CA PRO A 63 -1.11 -7.20 -2.00
C PRO A 63 -1.83 -6.04 -1.26
N TYR A 64 -1.64 -4.80 -1.69
CA TYR A 64 -2.28 -3.61 -1.13
C TYR A 64 -3.67 -3.31 -1.73
N SER A 65 -4.04 -3.98 -2.84
CA SER A 65 -5.33 -3.80 -3.52
C SER A 65 -6.40 -4.75 -2.99
N ALA A 66 -6.60 -4.78 -1.67
CA ALA A 66 -7.47 -5.75 -1.02
C ALA A 66 -8.95 -5.57 -1.36
N LEU A 67 -9.61 -6.67 -1.73
CA LEU A 67 -11.07 -6.79 -1.89
C LEU A 67 -11.80 -6.95 -0.55
N SER A 68 -11.06 -7.23 0.52
CA SER A 68 -11.57 -7.24 1.89
C SER A 68 -10.44 -6.97 2.88
N ALA A 69 -10.73 -6.15 3.89
CA ALA A 69 -9.81 -5.89 5.00
C ALA A 69 -9.63 -7.10 5.93
N PHE A 70 -10.47 -8.13 5.82
CA PHE A 70 -10.55 -9.28 6.72
C PHE A 70 -10.19 -10.60 6.06
N ALA A 71 -10.65 -10.82 4.82
CA ALA A 71 -10.54 -12.09 4.14
C ALA A 71 -9.10 -12.41 3.72
N LEU A 72 -8.68 -13.65 3.94
CA LEU A 72 -7.38 -14.18 3.50
C LEU A 72 -7.45 -14.59 2.03
N HIS A 73 -6.35 -14.38 1.31
CA HIS A 73 -6.29 -14.69 -0.11
C HIS A 73 -6.21 -16.20 -0.36
N PRO A 74 -7.12 -16.78 -1.17
CA PRO A 74 -7.14 -18.22 -1.50
C PRO A 74 -5.85 -18.74 -2.14
N VAL A 75 -5.08 -17.87 -2.79
CA VAL A 75 -3.82 -18.23 -3.44
C VAL A 75 -2.79 -18.81 -2.48
N TYR A 76 -2.85 -18.44 -1.18
CA TYR A 76 -1.92 -18.91 -0.15
C TYR A 76 -2.30 -20.26 0.48
N ALA A 77 -3.42 -20.88 0.04
CA ALA A 77 -3.83 -22.18 0.51
C ALA A 77 -2.81 -23.29 0.13
N ARG A 78 -2.39 -24.11 1.10
CA ARG A 78 -1.73 -25.40 0.85
C ARG A 78 -2.81 -26.48 0.70
N LEU A 79 -3.08 -26.91 -0.54
CA LEU A 79 -4.19 -27.82 -0.86
C LEU A 79 -4.00 -29.21 -0.24
N ASP A 80 -2.76 -29.69 -0.15
CA ASP A 80 -2.44 -31.01 0.41
C ASP A 80 -2.72 -31.10 1.92
N ASP A 81 -2.86 -29.98 2.62
CA ASP A 81 -3.06 -29.95 4.08
C ASP A 81 -4.54 -29.79 4.48
N PHE A 82 -5.46 -29.77 3.51
CA PHE A 82 -6.89 -29.76 3.80
C PHE A 82 -7.41 -31.17 4.12
N PRO A 83 -8.25 -31.35 5.15
CA PRO A 83 -8.86 -32.66 5.45
C PRO A 83 -9.72 -33.23 4.32
N GLU A 84 -10.27 -32.36 3.47
CA GLU A 84 -11.10 -32.71 2.32
C GLU A 84 -10.34 -33.40 1.18
N ALA A 85 -9.05 -33.57 1.31
CA ALA A 85 -8.14 -34.22 0.37
C ALA A 85 -8.35 -33.84 -1.11
N ALA A 86 -7.46 -33.00 -1.63
CA ALA A 86 -7.44 -32.68 -3.05
C ALA A 86 -7.14 -33.94 -3.89
N ASN A 87 -7.76 -34.07 -5.07
CA ASN A 87 -7.40 -35.13 -5.99
C ASN A 87 -5.94 -34.99 -6.43
N PRO A 88 -5.07 -35.98 -6.19
CA PRO A 88 -3.64 -35.90 -6.58
C PRO A 88 -3.45 -35.64 -8.07
N GLY A 89 -4.35 -36.13 -8.93
CA GLY A 89 -4.32 -35.89 -10.37
C GLY A 89 -4.51 -34.41 -10.72
N ASP A 90 -5.41 -33.70 -10.02
CA ASP A 90 -5.65 -32.28 -10.24
C ASP A 90 -4.45 -31.43 -9.81
N ILE A 91 -3.82 -31.79 -8.69
CA ILE A 91 -2.59 -31.11 -8.23
C ILE A 91 -1.45 -31.37 -9.23
N ALA A 92 -1.26 -32.61 -9.71
CA ALA A 92 -0.27 -32.95 -10.70
C ALA A 92 -0.49 -32.20 -12.02
N ALA A 93 -1.74 -32.09 -12.46
CA ALA A 93 -2.11 -31.32 -13.65
C ALA A 93 -1.74 -29.84 -13.50
N LEU A 94 -2.07 -29.20 -12.38
CA LEU A 94 -1.69 -27.81 -12.10
C LEU A 94 -0.18 -27.63 -12.06
N ARG A 95 0.57 -28.54 -11.41
CA ARG A 95 2.05 -28.51 -11.43
C ARG A 95 2.62 -28.60 -12.84
N SER A 96 2.03 -29.45 -13.69
CA SER A 96 2.43 -29.59 -15.10
C SER A 96 2.12 -28.32 -15.90
N GLU A 97 0.96 -27.74 -15.71
CA GLU A 97 0.57 -26.47 -16.35
C GLU A 97 1.55 -25.35 -16.01
N LEU A 98 1.89 -25.18 -14.73
CA LEU A 98 2.83 -24.18 -14.26
C LEU A 98 4.25 -24.38 -14.81
N LYS A 99 4.70 -25.65 -14.96
CA LYS A 99 5.99 -25.99 -15.59
C LYS A 99 6.02 -25.67 -17.08
N ASN A 100 4.95 -26.01 -17.80
CA ASN A 100 4.87 -25.83 -19.24
C ASN A 100 4.83 -24.36 -19.65
N ARG A 101 4.16 -23.50 -18.89
CA ARG A 101 4.11 -22.05 -19.11
C ARG A 101 5.48 -21.39 -18.89
N ARG A 102 6.31 -21.92 -17.99
CA ARG A 102 7.72 -21.48 -17.81
C ARG A 102 8.61 -21.77 -19.01
N LYS A 103 8.29 -22.79 -19.82
CA LYS A 103 9.12 -23.25 -20.95
C LYS A 103 8.79 -22.56 -22.29
N LYS A 104 7.71 -21.79 -22.39
CA LYS A 104 7.32 -21.08 -23.61
C LYS A 104 7.50 -19.57 -23.43
N PRO A 105 8.68 -19.01 -23.76
CA PRO A 105 8.78 -17.57 -24.00
C PRO A 105 7.95 -17.28 -25.27
N GLY A 106 6.86 -16.52 -25.19
CA GLY A 106 6.18 -16.03 -26.37
C GLY A 106 4.69 -16.40 -26.56
N THR A 107 4.02 -17.07 -25.63
CA THR A 107 2.56 -17.37 -25.74
C THR A 107 1.72 -16.88 -24.58
N VAL A 108 2.17 -15.88 -23.88
CA VAL A 108 1.32 -15.13 -22.94
C VAL A 108 1.27 -13.71 -23.46
N SER A 109 0.06 -13.21 -23.61
CA SER A 109 -0.32 -11.84 -23.93
C SER A 109 0.86 -10.88 -24.09
N THR A 110 0.86 -10.10 -25.11
CA THR A 110 1.84 -9.10 -25.56
C THR A 110 2.35 -8.10 -24.50
N VAL A 111 2.62 -8.55 -23.30
CA VAL A 111 3.17 -7.74 -22.21
C VAL A 111 4.58 -8.29 -21.92
N SER A 112 5.57 -7.72 -22.62
CA SER A 112 6.99 -7.91 -22.37
C SER A 112 7.33 -7.47 -20.94
N GLY A 113 7.91 -8.35 -20.12
CA GLY A 113 8.47 -7.96 -18.83
C GLY A 113 8.39 -8.97 -17.69
N ILE A 114 7.93 -10.22 -17.92
CA ILE A 114 8.00 -11.26 -16.87
C ILE A 114 9.33 -11.99 -16.97
N THR A 115 10.19 -11.79 -15.98
CA THR A 115 11.45 -12.53 -15.85
C THR A 115 11.18 -14.04 -15.65
N PRO A 116 11.92 -14.93 -16.32
CA PRO A 116 11.79 -16.36 -16.09
C PRO A 116 11.96 -16.73 -14.61
N GLY A 117 10.97 -17.37 -14.02
CA GLY A 117 10.97 -17.74 -12.59
C GLY A 117 9.95 -17.00 -11.73
N ASN A 118 9.42 -15.87 -12.21
CA ASN A 118 8.39 -15.10 -11.53
C ASN A 118 7.04 -15.84 -11.40
N ILE A 119 6.18 -15.35 -10.52
CA ILE A 119 4.89 -15.96 -10.21
C ILE A 119 3.93 -15.72 -11.38
N ASN A 120 3.32 -16.80 -11.88
CA ASN A 120 2.16 -16.70 -12.76
C ASN A 120 0.88 -16.72 -11.92
N PHE A 121 0.53 -15.55 -11.40
CA PHE A 121 -0.51 -15.38 -10.39
C PHE A 121 -1.87 -15.89 -10.85
N ASP A 122 -2.32 -15.49 -12.04
CA ASP A 122 -3.63 -15.87 -12.61
C ASP A 122 -3.78 -17.39 -12.73
N THR A 123 -2.75 -18.06 -13.26
CA THR A 123 -2.78 -19.52 -13.44
C THR A 123 -2.82 -20.24 -12.10
N VAL A 124 -2.04 -19.75 -11.12
CA VAL A 124 -2.02 -20.34 -9.77
C VAL A 124 -3.38 -20.17 -9.11
N LEU A 125 -3.94 -18.96 -9.11
CA LEU A 125 -5.22 -18.67 -8.48
C LEU A 125 -6.35 -19.46 -9.14
N ALA A 126 -6.49 -19.39 -10.46
CA ALA A 126 -7.53 -20.12 -11.18
C ALA A 126 -7.43 -21.64 -10.97
N GLY A 127 -6.21 -22.20 -10.99
CA GLY A 127 -5.97 -23.61 -10.73
C GLY A 127 -6.34 -24.04 -9.32
N LYS A 128 -5.90 -23.27 -8.31
CA LYS A 128 -6.25 -23.53 -6.90
C LYS A 128 -7.76 -23.42 -6.65
N MET A 129 -8.42 -22.38 -7.17
CA MET A 129 -9.87 -22.19 -7.01
C MET A 129 -10.66 -23.34 -7.63
N ARG A 130 -10.26 -23.85 -8.79
CA ARG A 130 -10.88 -25.06 -9.40
C ARG A 130 -10.79 -26.27 -8.47
N ILE A 131 -9.62 -26.51 -7.87
CA ILE A 131 -9.40 -27.64 -6.95
C ILE A 131 -10.19 -27.42 -5.65
N LEU A 132 -10.15 -26.24 -5.05
CA LEU A 132 -10.91 -25.89 -3.84
C LEU A 132 -12.43 -26.07 -4.03
N ARG A 133 -12.96 -25.73 -5.21
CA ARG A 133 -14.36 -25.99 -5.56
C ARG A 133 -14.67 -27.48 -5.64
N SER A 134 -13.73 -28.31 -6.09
CA SER A 134 -13.89 -29.77 -6.09
C SER A 134 -13.88 -30.33 -4.67
N MET A 135 -12.94 -29.86 -3.83
CA MET A 135 -12.82 -30.27 -2.43
C MET A 135 -14.06 -29.88 -1.62
N TRP A 136 -14.61 -28.70 -1.82
CA TRP A 136 -15.86 -28.27 -1.17
C TRP A 136 -17.01 -29.25 -1.36
N LYS A 137 -17.13 -29.91 -2.52
CA LYS A 137 -18.18 -30.88 -2.79
C LYS A 137 -18.09 -32.14 -1.93
N THR A 138 -16.93 -32.40 -1.35
CA THR A 138 -16.64 -33.55 -0.49
C THR A 138 -16.54 -33.17 0.99
N ALA A 139 -16.78 -31.89 1.33
CA ALA A 139 -16.69 -31.40 2.70
C ALA A 139 -17.67 -32.15 3.63
N ALA A 140 -17.17 -32.67 4.75
CA ALA A 140 -17.97 -33.41 5.71
C ALA A 140 -18.98 -32.48 6.42
N ALA A 141 -20.18 -33.00 6.70
CA ALA A 141 -21.25 -32.27 7.40
C ALA A 141 -20.79 -31.73 8.77
N ALA A 142 -19.87 -32.43 9.43
CA ALA A 142 -19.27 -31.98 10.71
C ALA A 142 -18.43 -30.72 10.53
N ASP A 143 -17.68 -30.61 9.42
CA ASP A 143 -16.85 -29.45 9.13
C ASP A 143 -17.68 -28.25 8.66
N ILE A 144 -18.75 -28.49 7.93
CA ILE A 144 -19.73 -27.45 7.60
C ILE A 144 -20.30 -26.82 8.89
N LYS A 145 -20.68 -27.64 9.89
CA LYS A 145 -21.15 -27.15 11.20
C LYS A 145 -20.08 -26.36 11.95
N LYS A 146 -18.80 -26.75 11.86
CA LYS A 146 -17.69 -25.97 12.45
C LYS A 146 -17.54 -24.62 11.75
N ALA A 147 -17.58 -24.58 10.43
CA ALA A 147 -17.54 -23.35 9.66
C ALA A 147 -18.74 -22.43 9.99
N GLU A 148 -19.96 -23.00 10.18
CA GLU A 148 -21.12 -22.23 10.64
C GLU A 148 -20.91 -21.62 12.04
N LYS A 149 -20.34 -22.38 12.96
CA LYS A 149 -19.99 -21.87 14.30
C LYS A 149 -18.94 -20.77 14.24
N TRP A 150 -17.90 -20.97 13.42
CA TRP A 150 -16.85 -19.99 13.20
C TRP A 150 -17.40 -18.68 12.59
N ALA A 151 -18.29 -18.78 11.61
CA ALA A 151 -18.91 -17.62 10.95
C ALA A 151 -19.74 -16.75 11.92
N LYS A 152 -20.32 -17.33 12.98
CA LYS A 152 -21.02 -16.55 14.02
C LYS A 152 -20.09 -15.61 14.79
N ASN A 153 -18.82 -16.00 14.95
CA ASN A 153 -17.79 -15.19 15.62
C ASN A 153 -17.02 -14.29 14.63
N ASN A 154 -17.32 -14.39 13.34
CA ASN A 154 -16.67 -13.65 12.25
C ASN A 154 -17.74 -13.06 11.32
N PRO A 155 -18.57 -12.11 11.78
CA PRO A 155 -19.74 -11.62 11.03
C PRO A 155 -19.41 -11.01 9.66
N TRP A 156 -18.20 -10.47 9.50
CA TRP A 156 -17.69 -9.92 8.25
C TRP A 156 -17.73 -10.92 7.09
N VAL A 157 -17.62 -12.24 7.39
CA VAL A 157 -17.53 -13.27 6.35
C VAL A 157 -18.80 -13.41 5.53
N GLN A 158 -19.96 -13.03 6.08
CA GLN A 158 -21.24 -13.10 5.32
C GLN A 158 -21.24 -12.09 4.18
N ASN A 159 -20.83 -10.85 4.45
CA ASN A 159 -20.73 -9.81 3.42
C ASN A 159 -19.68 -10.17 2.37
N TYR A 160 -18.51 -10.64 2.80
CA TYR A 160 -17.46 -11.11 1.88
C TYR A 160 -17.93 -12.27 1.01
N ALA A 161 -18.60 -13.28 1.58
CA ALA A 161 -19.09 -14.45 0.84
C ALA A 161 -20.17 -14.07 -0.18
N LEU A 162 -21.08 -13.16 0.17
CA LEU A 162 -22.07 -12.63 -0.76
C LEU A 162 -21.43 -11.84 -1.89
N PHE A 163 -20.49 -10.94 -1.55
CA PHE A 163 -19.76 -10.14 -2.53
C PHE A 163 -19.01 -11.05 -3.52
N SER A 164 -18.26 -12.02 -3.02
CA SER A 164 -17.48 -12.95 -3.86
C SER A 164 -18.39 -13.80 -4.77
N LEU A 165 -19.53 -14.28 -4.26
CA LEU A 165 -20.52 -14.98 -5.08
C LEU A 165 -21.11 -14.07 -6.17
N LEU A 166 -21.48 -12.84 -5.82
CA LEU A 166 -22.04 -11.89 -6.79
C LEU A 166 -21.00 -11.46 -7.84
N LYS A 167 -19.73 -11.30 -7.46
CA LYS A 167 -18.63 -11.09 -8.41
C LYS A 167 -18.56 -12.22 -9.45
N GLU A 168 -18.62 -13.48 -9.01
CA GLU A 168 -18.65 -14.63 -9.93
C GLU A 168 -19.89 -14.61 -10.83
N GLU A 169 -21.08 -14.35 -10.27
CA GLU A 169 -22.34 -14.29 -11.03
C GLU A 169 -22.37 -13.12 -12.03
N ASN A 170 -21.56 -12.06 -11.82
CA ASN A 170 -21.41 -10.91 -12.71
C ASN A 170 -20.08 -10.92 -13.48
N GLU A 171 -19.49 -12.08 -13.77
CA GLU A 171 -18.29 -12.22 -14.60
C GLU A 171 -17.09 -11.41 -14.08
N LEU A 172 -16.94 -11.30 -12.77
CA LEU A 172 -15.93 -10.54 -12.05
C LEU A 172 -15.95 -9.02 -12.27
N LYS A 173 -17.01 -8.48 -12.88
CA LYS A 173 -17.19 -7.02 -13.02
C LYS A 173 -17.24 -6.32 -11.67
N SER A 174 -16.84 -5.05 -11.66
CA SER A 174 -16.96 -4.21 -10.47
C SER A 174 -18.42 -4.11 -10.01
N TRP A 175 -18.61 -4.05 -8.68
CA TRP A 175 -19.98 -3.94 -8.11
C TRP A 175 -20.71 -2.67 -8.58
N VAL A 176 -20.01 -1.63 -8.97
CA VAL A 176 -20.63 -0.41 -9.53
C VAL A 176 -21.29 -0.65 -10.89
N GLU A 177 -20.93 -1.73 -11.59
CA GLU A 177 -21.48 -2.15 -12.88
C GLU A 177 -22.62 -3.18 -12.74
N TRP A 178 -22.85 -3.72 -11.54
CA TRP A 178 -23.90 -4.74 -11.34
C TRP A 178 -25.28 -4.17 -11.58
N LYS A 179 -26.14 -4.95 -12.22
CA LYS A 179 -27.54 -4.56 -12.48
C LYS A 179 -28.37 -4.58 -11.20
N GLU A 180 -28.15 -5.58 -10.34
CA GLU A 180 -28.84 -5.77 -9.07
C GLU A 180 -27.85 -5.71 -7.90
N PHE A 181 -28.32 -5.34 -6.72
CA PHE A 181 -27.53 -5.28 -5.48
C PHE A 181 -26.27 -4.39 -5.55
N ARG A 182 -26.27 -3.40 -6.46
CA ARG A 182 -25.19 -2.41 -6.52
C ARG A 182 -25.11 -1.56 -5.25
N ASN A 183 -26.25 -1.27 -4.63
CA ASN A 183 -26.38 -0.42 -3.43
C ASN A 183 -27.25 -1.12 -2.36
N PRO A 184 -26.80 -2.25 -1.76
CA PRO A 184 -27.61 -2.94 -0.78
C PRO A 184 -27.61 -2.19 0.56
N ASP A 185 -28.78 -2.12 1.22
CA ASP A 185 -28.86 -1.77 2.63
C ASP A 185 -28.69 -3.03 3.52
N ARG A 186 -28.66 -2.85 4.84
CA ARG A 186 -28.55 -3.98 5.79
C ARG A 186 -29.70 -5.00 5.66
N LYS A 187 -30.91 -4.54 5.28
CA LYS A 187 -32.07 -5.44 5.08
C LYS A 187 -31.92 -6.22 3.78
N ASP A 188 -31.40 -5.58 2.74
CA ASP A 188 -31.07 -6.24 1.47
C ASP A 188 -30.02 -7.32 1.68
N LEU A 189 -28.93 -7.03 2.38
CA LEU A 189 -27.89 -8.01 2.71
C LEU A 189 -28.45 -9.20 3.50
N SER A 190 -29.31 -8.96 4.49
CA SER A 190 -29.98 -10.03 5.25
C SER A 190 -30.89 -10.89 4.38
N ARG A 191 -31.66 -10.28 3.48
CA ARG A 191 -32.54 -11.01 2.54
C ARG A 191 -31.71 -11.81 1.53
N LEU A 192 -30.65 -11.21 1.01
CA LEU A 192 -29.75 -11.83 0.05
C LEU A 192 -29.04 -13.02 0.67
N TRP A 193 -28.55 -12.90 1.92
CA TRP A 193 -27.96 -14.01 2.65
C TRP A 193 -28.93 -15.16 2.80
N LYS A 194 -30.16 -14.93 3.25
CA LYS A 194 -31.18 -15.99 3.36
C LYS A 194 -31.46 -16.70 2.02
N LYS A 195 -31.43 -15.95 0.91
CA LYS A 195 -31.70 -16.49 -0.43
C LYS A 195 -30.53 -17.26 -1.04
N LYS A 196 -29.29 -16.81 -0.78
CA LYS A 196 -28.08 -17.29 -1.47
C LYS A 196 -27.08 -18.01 -0.56
N LYS A 197 -27.39 -18.20 0.75
CA LYS A 197 -26.48 -18.80 1.74
C LYS A 197 -25.82 -20.07 1.21
N ASP A 198 -26.58 -21.00 0.67
CA ASP A 198 -26.06 -22.31 0.24
C ASP A 198 -24.97 -22.20 -0.83
N LYS A 199 -25.12 -21.24 -1.76
CA LYS A 199 -24.12 -20.97 -2.80
C LYS A 199 -22.93 -20.18 -2.25
N ALA A 200 -23.18 -19.21 -1.39
CA ALA A 200 -22.15 -18.36 -0.79
C ALA A 200 -21.31 -19.10 0.26
N PHE A 201 -21.81 -20.20 0.81
CA PHE A 201 -21.18 -20.89 1.94
C PHE A 201 -19.83 -21.54 1.59
N PHE A 202 -19.56 -21.79 0.31
CA PHE A 202 -18.22 -22.14 -0.16
C PHE A 202 -17.16 -21.14 0.30
N TRP A 203 -17.44 -19.85 0.18
CA TRP A 203 -16.53 -18.79 0.58
C TRP A 203 -16.35 -18.72 2.10
N VAL A 204 -17.40 -19.03 2.88
CA VAL A 204 -17.33 -19.14 4.34
C VAL A 204 -16.41 -20.30 4.76
N TRP A 205 -16.63 -21.49 4.17
CA TRP A 205 -15.80 -22.66 4.40
C TRP A 205 -14.34 -22.40 4.04
N LEU A 206 -14.10 -21.78 2.89
CA LEU A 206 -12.75 -21.47 2.42
C LEU A 206 -12.02 -20.55 3.39
N GLN A 207 -12.66 -19.46 3.84
CA GLN A 207 -12.05 -18.52 4.78
C GLN A 207 -11.78 -19.18 6.13
N TRP A 208 -12.65 -20.02 6.62
CA TRP A 208 -12.41 -20.80 7.83
C TRP A 208 -11.18 -21.70 7.67
N ARG A 209 -11.05 -22.43 6.57
CA ARG A 209 -9.88 -23.30 6.30
C ARG A 209 -8.58 -22.51 6.17
N LEU A 210 -8.60 -21.35 5.52
CA LEU A 210 -7.43 -20.48 5.42
C LEU A 210 -7.01 -19.96 6.80
N GLU A 211 -7.96 -19.56 7.65
CA GLU A 211 -7.68 -19.14 9.02
C GLU A 211 -7.06 -20.28 9.84
N GLU A 212 -7.55 -21.52 9.69
CA GLU A 212 -6.95 -22.70 10.35
C GLU A 212 -5.47 -22.88 9.95
N GLN A 213 -5.17 -22.84 8.64
CA GLN A 213 -3.80 -23.01 8.14
C GLN A 213 -2.88 -21.87 8.61
N PHE A 214 -3.33 -20.63 8.51
CA PHE A 214 -2.50 -19.49 8.89
C PHE A 214 -2.27 -19.45 10.41
N THR A 215 -3.31 -19.74 11.20
CA THR A 215 -3.17 -19.85 12.67
C THR A 215 -2.21 -20.96 13.07
N ALA A 216 -2.26 -22.12 12.39
CA ALA A 216 -1.34 -23.23 12.66
C ALA A 216 0.11 -22.82 12.35
N ALA A 217 0.34 -22.16 11.21
CA ALA A 217 1.67 -21.67 10.84
C ALA A 217 2.19 -20.62 11.84
N SER A 218 1.36 -19.67 12.26
CA SER A 218 1.73 -18.65 13.24
C SER A 218 2.07 -19.25 14.61
N ARG A 219 1.31 -20.24 15.07
CA ARG A 219 1.59 -20.94 16.34
C ARG A 219 2.90 -21.73 16.30
N GLU A 220 3.25 -22.30 15.15
CA GLU A 220 4.52 -22.99 15.00
C GLU A 220 5.69 -22.01 15.05
N LEU A 221 5.57 -20.83 14.41
CA LEU A 221 6.55 -19.76 14.54
C LEU A 221 6.73 -19.31 15.99
N ASP A 222 5.63 -19.14 16.72
CA ASP A 222 5.65 -18.80 18.15
C ASP A 222 6.43 -19.84 18.96
N SER A 223 6.21 -21.14 18.70
CA SER A 223 6.94 -22.23 19.37
C SER A 223 8.45 -22.26 19.05
N LEU A 224 8.86 -21.69 17.92
CA LEU A 224 10.25 -21.53 17.52
C LEU A 224 10.90 -20.26 18.08
N GLY A 225 10.14 -19.41 18.79
CA GLY A 225 10.61 -18.11 19.26
C GLY A 225 10.77 -17.09 18.12
N VAL A 226 10.09 -17.28 16.99
CA VAL A 226 10.13 -16.40 15.84
C VAL A 226 8.81 -15.63 15.75
N ALA A 227 8.88 -14.33 15.87
CA ALA A 227 7.72 -13.46 15.75
C ALA A 227 7.26 -13.31 14.31
N LEU A 228 5.95 -13.29 14.10
CA LEU A 228 5.36 -12.94 12.79
C LEU A 228 4.87 -11.50 12.82
N LYS A 229 5.41 -10.65 11.93
CA LYS A 229 4.97 -9.28 11.72
C LYS A 229 4.17 -9.21 10.43
N GLY A 230 2.92 -8.77 10.53
CA GLY A 230 2.04 -8.52 9.39
C GLY A 230 2.22 -7.11 8.82
N ASP A 231 1.58 -6.88 7.70
CA ASP A 231 1.46 -5.58 7.06
C ASP A 231 -0.03 -5.32 6.77
N ILE A 232 -0.54 -4.17 7.22
CA ILE A 232 -1.95 -3.83 7.09
C ILE A 232 -2.05 -2.57 6.20
N PRO A 233 -2.56 -2.70 4.95
CA PRO A 233 -2.78 -1.56 4.08
C PRO A 233 -3.63 -0.50 4.75
N ILE A 234 -3.27 0.77 4.61
CA ILE A 234 -4.08 1.85 5.17
C ILE A 234 -5.49 1.85 4.57
N LEU A 235 -5.60 1.60 3.27
CA LEU A 235 -6.84 1.68 2.50
C LEU A 235 -7.21 0.32 1.90
N ILE A 236 -8.35 0.26 1.24
CA ILE A 236 -8.85 -0.92 0.52
C ILE A 236 -9.32 -0.53 -0.88
N ASN A 237 -9.41 -1.51 -1.76
CA ASN A 237 -9.86 -1.29 -3.13
C ASN A 237 -11.29 -0.71 -3.17
N GLU A 238 -11.58 0.17 -4.13
CA GLU A 238 -12.94 0.66 -4.38
C GLU A 238 -13.90 -0.49 -4.69
N ASP A 239 -13.42 -1.52 -5.37
CA ASP A 239 -14.19 -2.72 -5.71
C ASP A 239 -14.08 -3.79 -4.62
N SER A 240 -14.30 -3.42 -3.35
CA SER A 240 -14.19 -4.30 -2.19
C SER A 240 -15.53 -4.66 -1.56
N ALA A 241 -15.56 -5.80 -0.87
CA ALA A 241 -16.71 -6.24 -0.07
C ALA A 241 -17.06 -5.25 1.03
N ASP A 242 -16.03 -4.62 1.63
CA ASP A 242 -16.18 -3.66 2.71
C ASP A 242 -16.85 -2.38 2.22
N LEU A 243 -16.38 -1.80 1.11
CA LEU A 243 -17.01 -0.61 0.55
C LEU A 243 -18.43 -0.92 0.01
N TRP A 244 -18.62 -2.10 -0.58
CA TRP A 244 -19.93 -2.52 -1.07
C TRP A 244 -20.96 -2.67 0.05
N ALA A 245 -20.58 -3.24 1.19
CA ALA A 245 -21.51 -3.58 2.28
C ALA A 245 -21.59 -2.51 3.38
N GLU A 246 -20.52 -1.75 3.61
CA GLU A 246 -20.39 -0.82 4.75
C GLU A 246 -19.88 0.56 4.30
N ARG A 247 -20.60 1.17 3.35
CA ARG A 247 -20.24 2.42 2.67
C ARG A 247 -20.00 3.60 3.57
N ASP A 248 -20.75 3.69 4.67
CA ASP A 248 -20.71 4.82 5.59
C ASP A 248 -19.33 4.99 6.23
N ASN A 249 -18.53 3.89 6.27
CA ASN A 249 -17.16 3.92 6.74
C ASN A 249 -16.21 4.72 5.81
N PHE A 250 -16.63 5.02 4.57
CA PHE A 250 -15.78 5.60 3.53
C PHE A 250 -16.37 6.87 2.96
N ASN A 251 -15.50 7.83 2.68
CA ASN A 251 -15.86 9.01 1.88
C ASN A 251 -15.58 8.71 0.42
N GLN A 252 -16.65 8.56 -0.37
CA GLN A 252 -16.58 8.14 -1.77
C GLN A 252 -16.34 9.30 -2.74
N GLU A 253 -16.37 10.54 -2.27
CA GLU A 253 -16.11 11.73 -3.10
C GLU A 253 -14.62 11.97 -3.34
N PHE A 254 -13.77 11.29 -2.58
CA PHE A 254 -12.33 11.41 -2.68
C PHE A 254 -11.65 10.06 -2.83
N ARG A 255 -10.47 10.10 -3.45
CA ARG A 255 -9.50 9.00 -3.49
C ARG A 255 -8.21 9.44 -2.81
N ALA A 256 -7.52 8.51 -2.21
CA ALA A 256 -6.20 8.79 -1.67
C ALA A 256 -5.17 8.88 -2.79
N GLY A 257 -4.14 9.66 -2.56
CA GLY A 257 -3.00 9.81 -3.46
C GLY A 257 -1.82 10.45 -2.75
N SER A 258 -0.88 10.93 -3.54
CA SER A 258 0.27 11.67 -3.04
C SER A 258 0.43 13.03 -3.72
N PRO A 259 1.06 14.00 -3.04
CA PRO A 259 1.22 15.35 -3.60
C PRO A 259 2.11 15.41 -4.86
N ASP A 260 2.84 14.36 -5.20
CA ASP A 260 3.65 14.24 -6.42
C ASP A 260 2.86 13.84 -7.67
N GLY A 261 1.54 13.75 -7.57
CA GLY A 261 0.63 13.52 -8.68
C GLY A 261 0.07 12.11 -8.79
N GLN A 262 0.44 11.18 -7.89
CA GLN A 262 -0.08 9.82 -7.91
C GLN A 262 -1.47 9.75 -7.28
N ASN A 263 -2.46 9.28 -8.03
CA ASN A 263 -3.77 8.89 -7.52
C ASN A 263 -3.78 7.37 -7.30
N TRP A 264 -3.95 6.94 -6.04
CA TRP A 264 -3.94 5.52 -5.70
C TRP A 264 -5.27 4.81 -5.99
N GLY A 265 -6.33 5.59 -6.27
CA GLY A 265 -7.63 5.06 -6.65
C GLY A 265 -8.48 4.51 -5.48
N PHE A 266 -7.98 4.51 -4.25
CA PHE A 266 -8.68 3.98 -3.09
C PHE A 266 -9.50 5.06 -2.39
N PRO A 267 -10.76 4.79 -1.98
CA PRO A 267 -11.56 5.75 -1.22
C PRO A 267 -10.92 6.04 0.14
N ILE A 268 -11.04 7.28 0.61
CA ILE A 268 -10.58 7.65 1.95
C ILE A 268 -11.63 7.31 3.01
N TYR A 269 -11.23 7.24 4.29
CA TYR A 269 -12.15 6.96 5.38
C TYR A 269 -13.06 8.15 5.72
N ASN A 270 -14.28 7.85 6.17
CA ASN A 270 -15.19 8.77 6.84
C ASN A 270 -14.95 8.67 8.36
N TRP A 271 -13.91 9.38 8.83
CA TRP A 271 -13.51 9.31 10.23
C TRP A 271 -14.59 9.82 11.20
N GLU A 272 -15.46 10.72 10.77
CA GLU A 272 -16.58 11.20 11.59
C GLU A 272 -17.59 10.08 11.87
N TYR A 273 -17.97 9.35 10.83
CA TYR A 273 -18.86 8.19 10.98
C TYR A 273 -18.19 7.08 11.79
N LEU A 274 -16.93 6.74 11.48
CA LEU A 274 -16.18 5.71 12.21
C LEU A 274 -16.08 6.05 13.71
N ARG A 275 -15.85 7.32 14.06
CA ARG A 275 -15.83 7.79 15.46
C ARG A 275 -17.18 7.59 16.12
N SER A 276 -18.29 7.90 15.43
CA SER A 276 -19.65 7.74 15.97
C SER A 276 -20.00 6.26 16.25
N GLU A 277 -19.37 5.32 15.53
CA GLU A 277 -19.50 3.88 15.72
C GLU A 277 -18.36 3.29 16.60
N ASP A 278 -17.68 4.10 17.41
CA ASP A 278 -16.54 3.71 18.28
C ASP A 278 -15.42 2.96 17.50
N TYR A 279 -15.18 3.36 16.26
CA TYR A 279 -14.18 2.74 15.36
C TYR A 279 -14.33 1.22 15.19
N ARG A 280 -15.53 0.67 15.39
CA ARG A 280 -15.82 -0.77 15.38
C ARG A 280 -15.17 -1.50 14.22
N TRP A 281 -15.26 -0.98 13.01
CA TRP A 281 -14.67 -1.61 11.81
C TRP A 281 -13.15 -1.76 11.92
N TRP A 282 -12.43 -0.74 12.41
CA TRP A 282 -10.99 -0.80 12.62
C TRP A 282 -10.62 -1.74 13.76
N ARG A 283 -11.37 -1.72 14.86
CA ARG A 283 -11.17 -2.65 16.00
C ARG A 283 -11.35 -4.10 15.56
N ASP A 284 -12.40 -4.40 14.78
CA ASP A 284 -12.65 -5.74 14.24
C ASP A 284 -11.53 -6.19 13.30
N ARG A 285 -11.01 -5.28 12.47
CA ARG A 285 -9.87 -5.54 11.58
C ARG A 285 -8.60 -5.88 12.36
N LEU A 286 -8.27 -5.12 13.40
CA LEU A 286 -7.11 -5.36 14.23
C LEU A 286 -7.26 -6.64 15.05
N ASN A 287 -8.45 -6.94 15.58
CA ASN A 287 -8.76 -8.20 16.25
C ASN A 287 -8.59 -9.42 15.34
N GLN A 288 -8.98 -9.30 14.07
CA GLN A 288 -8.74 -10.36 13.08
C GLN A 288 -7.24 -10.56 12.84
N ALA A 289 -6.48 -9.48 12.65
CA ALA A 289 -5.03 -9.52 12.47
C ALA A 289 -4.29 -10.12 13.68
N ALA A 290 -4.73 -9.81 14.89
CA ALA A 290 -4.14 -10.30 16.15
C ALA A 290 -4.27 -11.83 16.36
N LYS A 291 -5.08 -12.52 15.54
CA LYS A 291 -5.11 -13.99 15.53
C LYS A 291 -3.82 -14.59 14.96
N PHE A 292 -3.10 -13.84 14.12
CA PHE A 292 -1.96 -14.32 13.36
C PHE A 292 -0.66 -13.63 13.73
N TYR A 293 -0.70 -12.31 14.02
CA TYR A 293 0.48 -11.46 14.12
C TYR A 293 0.87 -11.15 15.57
N HIS A 294 2.17 -11.06 15.81
CA HIS A 294 2.77 -10.55 17.04
C HIS A 294 3.09 -9.06 16.95
N ALA A 295 3.37 -8.59 15.74
CA ALA A 295 3.59 -7.19 15.40
C ALA A 295 2.95 -6.89 14.05
N TRP A 296 2.73 -5.62 13.75
CA TRP A 296 2.23 -5.21 12.45
C TRP A 296 2.79 -3.87 12.01
N ARG A 297 2.90 -3.70 10.69
CA ARG A 297 3.26 -2.45 10.06
C ARG A 297 1.98 -1.70 9.69
N ILE A 298 1.88 -0.46 10.17
CA ILE A 298 0.91 0.49 9.64
C ILE A 298 1.48 1.02 8.33
N ASP A 299 0.83 0.69 7.24
CA ASP A 299 1.12 1.26 5.94
C ASP A 299 0.71 2.73 5.92
N HIS A 300 1.57 3.60 5.35
CA HIS A 300 1.33 5.04 5.20
C HIS A 300 0.75 5.70 6.47
N VAL A 301 1.45 5.61 7.61
CA VAL A 301 0.97 6.15 8.90
C VAL A 301 0.61 7.63 8.82
N LEU A 302 1.24 8.39 7.93
CA LEU A 302 0.93 9.81 7.70
C LEU A 302 -0.53 10.04 7.33
N GLY A 303 -1.19 9.05 6.71
CA GLY A 303 -2.61 9.11 6.35
C GLY A 303 -3.57 9.16 7.54
N PHE A 304 -3.11 8.81 8.76
CA PHE A 304 -3.88 8.98 10.00
C PHE A 304 -3.73 10.39 10.59
N PHE A 305 -2.69 11.09 10.25
CA PHE A 305 -2.52 12.52 10.53
C PHE A 305 -3.22 13.36 9.47
N ARG A 306 -2.85 13.12 8.21
CA ARG A 306 -3.39 13.80 7.03
C ARG A 306 -3.32 12.89 5.81
N ILE A 307 -4.39 12.83 5.03
CA ILE A 307 -4.40 12.10 3.76
C ILE A 307 -4.48 13.08 2.60
N TRP A 308 -3.71 12.83 1.54
CA TRP A 308 -3.86 13.58 0.30
C TRP A 308 -5.12 13.10 -0.41
N ALA A 309 -6.15 13.93 -0.39
CA ALA A 309 -7.48 13.63 -0.90
C ALA A 309 -7.63 14.18 -2.32
N VAL A 310 -7.80 13.30 -3.28
CA VAL A 310 -7.98 13.60 -4.70
C VAL A 310 -9.48 13.54 -5.02
N PRO A 311 -10.09 14.58 -5.64
CA PRO A 311 -11.47 14.53 -6.09
C PRO A 311 -11.73 13.32 -7.00
N LYS A 312 -12.88 12.67 -6.86
CA LYS A 312 -13.23 11.41 -7.58
C LYS A 312 -13.18 11.54 -9.11
N GLY A 313 -13.38 12.74 -9.64
CA GLY A 313 -13.35 13.03 -11.07
C GLY A 313 -11.96 13.14 -11.69
N ASP A 314 -10.90 13.24 -10.89
CA ASP A 314 -9.54 13.43 -11.37
C ASP A 314 -8.76 12.11 -11.43
N PHE A 315 -8.05 11.85 -12.52
CA PHE A 315 -7.14 10.71 -12.67
C PHE A 315 -5.79 10.98 -12.00
N SER A 316 -5.35 12.23 -12.04
CA SER A 316 -4.13 12.67 -11.37
C SER A 316 -4.42 13.24 -9.98
N ALA A 317 -3.40 13.28 -9.13
CA ALA A 317 -3.53 13.85 -7.78
C ALA A 317 -3.22 15.35 -7.69
N TRP A 318 -3.07 16.05 -8.81
CA TRP A 318 -2.64 17.46 -8.82
C TRP A 318 -3.67 18.45 -8.23
N ASN A 319 -4.97 18.15 -8.30
CA ASN A 319 -6.04 18.92 -7.67
C ASN A 319 -6.37 18.41 -6.24
N GLY A 320 -5.55 17.50 -5.71
CA GLY A 320 -5.71 17.02 -4.34
C GLY A 320 -5.31 18.07 -3.29
N TYR A 321 -5.73 17.81 -2.07
CA TYR A 321 -5.34 18.58 -0.89
C TYR A 321 -5.38 17.71 0.36
N PHE A 322 -4.67 18.13 1.42
CA PHE A 322 -4.67 17.36 2.66
C PHE A 322 -6.01 17.45 3.41
N LYS A 323 -6.47 16.32 3.93
CA LYS A 323 -7.60 16.22 4.87
C LYS A 323 -7.14 15.53 6.17
N PRO A 324 -7.55 16.04 7.36
CA PRO A 324 -8.27 17.29 7.56
C PRO A 324 -7.43 18.53 7.22
N SER A 325 -8.08 19.68 6.97
CA SER A 325 -7.41 20.97 6.80
C SER A 325 -8.32 22.10 7.22
N ALA A 326 -7.72 23.20 7.70
CA ALA A 326 -8.42 24.43 7.96
C ALA A 326 -8.61 25.19 6.63
N PRO A 327 -9.86 25.37 6.16
CA PRO A 327 -10.08 26.04 4.89
C PRO A 327 -9.88 27.56 5.00
N VAL A 328 -9.55 28.18 3.88
CA VAL A 328 -9.69 29.62 3.68
C VAL A 328 -11.16 29.90 3.36
N THR A 329 -11.80 30.78 4.12
CA THR A 329 -13.20 31.13 3.89
C THR A 329 -13.33 32.29 2.91
N ARG A 330 -14.49 32.39 2.23
CA ARG A 330 -14.82 33.55 1.40
C ARG A 330 -14.71 34.86 2.19
N ALA A 331 -15.25 34.91 3.41
CA ALA A 331 -15.20 36.09 4.27
C ALA A 331 -13.76 36.55 4.58
N GLU A 332 -12.83 35.63 4.76
CA GLU A 332 -11.42 35.98 4.96
C GLU A 332 -10.78 36.55 3.69
N LEU A 333 -11.15 36.05 2.51
CA LEU A 333 -10.69 36.62 1.24
C LEU A 333 -11.28 38.02 1.01
N GLU A 334 -12.56 38.21 1.29
CA GLU A 334 -13.24 39.50 1.18
C GLU A 334 -12.64 40.54 2.15
N ALA A 335 -12.29 40.12 3.37
CA ALA A 335 -11.58 40.97 4.34
C ALA A 335 -10.18 41.40 3.86
N LEU A 336 -9.56 40.65 2.94
CA LEU A 336 -8.32 41.01 2.26
C LEU A 336 -8.53 41.85 0.98
N GLY A 337 -9.80 42.21 0.66
CA GLY A 337 -10.15 43.03 -0.50
C GLY A 337 -10.41 42.25 -1.79
N PHE A 338 -10.53 40.93 -1.74
CA PHE A 338 -10.88 40.12 -2.90
C PHE A 338 -12.40 40.08 -3.07
N ASP A 339 -12.93 40.70 -4.11
CA ASP A 339 -14.35 40.57 -4.46
C ASP A 339 -14.70 39.21 -5.07
N THR A 340 -15.98 38.96 -5.30
CA THR A 340 -16.46 37.71 -5.92
C THR A 340 -15.83 37.41 -7.26
N GLY A 341 -15.58 38.44 -8.12
CA GLY A 341 -14.92 38.30 -9.39
C GLY A 341 -13.48 37.82 -9.25
N ARG A 342 -12.75 38.44 -8.32
CA ARG A 342 -11.36 38.10 -8.01
C ARG A 342 -11.23 36.69 -7.40
N ILE A 343 -12.13 36.32 -6.49
CA ILE A 343 -12.18 34.97 -5.92
C ILE A 343 -12.45 33.93 -7.02
N THR A 344 -13.39 34.23 -7.93
CA THR A 344 -13.67 33.37 -9.08
C THR A 344 -12.45 33.22 -9.99
N TRP A 345 -11.72 34.32 -10.24
CA TRP A 345 -10.48 34.30 -11.02
C TRP A 345 -9.40 33.40 -10.40
N LEU A 346 -9.31 33.37 -9.10
CA LEU A 346 -8.33 32.55 -8.38
C LEU A 346 -8.75 31.08 -8.30
N SER A 347 -10.07 30.79 -8.25
CA SER A 347 -10.60 29.44 -7.97
C SER A 347 -11.02 28.64 -9.19
N ARG A 348 -11.10 29.25 -10.36
CA ARG A 348 -11.44 28.59 -11.63
C ARG A 348 -10.29 28.68 -12.63
N ALA A 349 -10.16 27.69 -13.48
CA ALA A 349 -9.24 27.75 -14.60
C ALA A 349 -9.80 28.70 -15.69
N HIS A 350 -8.97 29.59 -16.23
CA HIS A 350 -9.33 30.60 -17.23
C HIS A 350 -8.51 30.39 -18.51
N PHE A 351 -9.17 30.50 -19.64
CA PHE A 351 -8.66 30.15 -20.96
C PHE A 351 -8.91 31.31 -21.93
N PRO A 352 -7.92 32.15 -22.25
CA PRO A 352 -8.04 33.11 -23.37
C PRO A 352 -8.34 32.40 -24.68
N GLY A 353 -9.28 32.95 -25.47
CA GLY A 353 -9.72 32.29 -26.69
C GLY A 353 -8.63 32.17 -27.77
N ASN A 354 -7.67 33.11 -27.80
CA ASN A 354 -6.50 33.00 -28.65
C ASN A 354 -5.61 31.80 -28.27
N GLU A 355 -5.38 31.53 -26.96
CA GLU A 355 -4.63 30.37 -26.51
C GLU A 355 -5.37 29.08 -26.83
N LEU A 356 -6.70 29.03 -26.65
CA LEU A 356 -7.49 27.86 -27.04
C LEU A 356 -7.32 27.53 -28.53
N ARG A 357 -7.34 28.54 -29.40
CA ARG A 357 -7.13 28.32 -30.83
C ARG A 357 -5.70 27.90 -31.18
N GLU A 358 -4.72 28.45 -30.48
CA GLU A 358 -3.32 28.09 -30.68
C GLU A 358 -3.02 26.65 -30.25
N ILE A 359 -3.54 26.22 -29.07
CA ILE A 359 -3.26 24.90 -28.50
C ILE A 359 -4.08 23.80 -29.16
N PHE A 360 -5.37 24.07 -29.46
CA PHE A 360 -6.33 23.04 -29.89
C PHE A 360 -6.70 23.12 -31.37
N GLY A 361 -6.28 24.15 -32.08
CA GLY A 361 -6.57 24.30 -33.53
C GLY A 361 -8.06 24.12 -33.84
N ASP A 362 -8.37 23.18 -34.73
CA ASP A 362 -9.76 22.87 -35.15
C ASP A 362 -10.62 22.30 -33.98
N GLU A 363 -10.02 21.76 -32.93
CA GLU A 363 -10.75 21.23 -31.78
C GLU A 363 -11.07 22.30 -30.73
N ALA A 364 -10.60 23.54 -30.86
CA ALA A 364 -10.85 24.61 -29.90
C ALA A 364 -12.35 24.82 -29.60
N GLY A 365 -13.21 24.71 -30.66
CA GLY A 365 -14.66 24.79 -30.50
C GLY A 365 -15.28 23.65 -29.66
N LEU A 366 -14.65 22.48 -29.63
CA LEU A 366 -15.08 21.37 -28.78
C LEU A 366 -14.70 21.65 -27.30
N VAL A 367 -13.51 22.18 -27.05
CA VAL A 367 -13.08 22.61 -25.73
C VAL A 367 -13.97 23.72 -25.19
N GLN A 368 -14.28 24.73 -25.99
CA GLN A 368 -15.16 25.84 -25.61
C GLN A 368 -16.55 25.38 -25.18
N LYS A 369 -17.12 24.31 -25.79
CA LYS A 369 -18.41 23.74 -25.37
C LYS A 369 -18.40 23.12 -23.97
N MET A 370 -17.24 22.76 -23.49
CA MET A 370 -17.06 22.23 -22.12
C MET A 370 -16.90 23.35 -21.08
N LEU A 371 -16.68 24.59 -21.52
CA LEU A 371 -16.36 25.75 -20.70
C LEU A 371 -17.53 26.74 -20.67
N GLU A 372 -17.42 27.76 -19.83
CA GLU A 372 -18.33 28.90 -19.70
C GLU A 372 -17.64 30.15 -20.24
N GLN A 373 -18.28 30.89 -21.16
CA GLN A 373 -17.74 32.15 -21.65
C GLN A 373 -17.91 33.26 -20.62
N VAL A 374 -16.89 34.09 -20.44
CA VAL A 374 -16.90 35.20 -19.48
C VAL A 374 -17.50 36.43 -20.15
N GLY A 375 -18.78 36.68 -19.92
CA GLY A 375 -19.49 37.81 -20.54
C GLY A 375 -19.46 37.75 -22.05
N SER A 376 -19.08 38.88 -22.71
CA SER A 376 -18.87 38.96 -24.16
C SER A 376 -17.41 38.90 -24.58
N GLU A 377 -16.49 38.59 -23.67
CA GLU A 377 -15.05 38.55 -23.90
C GLU A 377 -14.61 37.24 -24.59
N ASP A 378 -13.52 37.28 -25.32
CA ASP A 378 -12.86 36.09 -25.84
C ASP A 378 -12.04 35.39 -24.73
N LEU A 379 -12.74 35.15 -23.63
CA LEU A 379 -12.22 34.51 -22.42
C LEU A 379 -13.19 33.43 -21.96
N TRP A 380 -12.66 32.27 -21.66
CA TRP A 380 -13.41 31.11 -21.22
C TRP A 380 -12.95 30.70 -19.83
N ARG A 381 -13.80 30.05 -19.05
CA ARG A 381 -13.44 29.50 -17.73
C ARG A 381 -14.11 28.15 -17.50
N SER A 382 -13.51 27.35 -16.61
CA SER A 382 -14.15 26.11 -16.15
C SER A 382 -15.47 26.45 -15.44
N ARG A 383 -16.51 25.61 -15.62
CA ARG A 383 -17.76 25.71 -14.86
C ARG A 383 -17.50 25.40 -13.37
N PRO A 384 -18.41 25.75 -12.44
CA PRO A 384 -18.26 25.41 -11.01
C PRO A 384 -18.12 23.91 -10.76
N ASP A 385 -18.83 23.11 -11.53
CA ASP A 385 -18.99 21.66 -11.45
C ASP A 385 -18.19 20.88 -12.53
N GLY A 386 -17.30 21.53 -13.29
CA GLY A 386 -16.52 20.87 -14.31
C GLY A 386 -15.93 21.80 -15.37
N PRO A 387 -15.32 21.25 -16.42
CA PRO A 387 -14.98 19.84 -16.54
C PRO A 387 -13.88 19.41 -15.58
N ASP A 388 -13.97 18.18 -15.09
CA ASP A 388 -12.87 17.47 -14.45
C ASP A 388 -12.05 16.65 -15.48
N GLU A 389 -10.99 15.98 -15.05
CA GLU A 389 -10.15 15.17 -15.95
C GLU A 389 -10.93 14.00 -16.56
N LYS A 390 -11.89 13.44 -15.85
CA LYS A 390 -12.70 12.31 -16.31
C LYS A 390 -13.72 12.76 -17.39
N GLU A 391 -14.35 13.92 -17.21
CA GLU A 391 -15.21 14.52 -18.22
C GLU A 391 -14.43 14.87 -19.48
N ALA A 392 -13.22 15.43 -19.32
CA ALA A 392 -12.31 15.71 -20.43
C ALA A 392 -11.91 14.43 -21.18
N ALA A 393 -11.61 13.34 -20.45
CA ALA A 393 -11.28 12.05 -21.05
C ALA A 393 -12.45 11.40 -21.82
N ALA A 394 -13.68 11.61 -21.38
CA ALA A 394 -14.89 11.11 -22.03
C ALA A 394 -15.33 11.98 -23.24
N SER A 395 -14.71 13.13 -23.45
CA SER A 395 -15.02 14.05 -24.53
C SER A 395 -14.60 13.50 -25.90
N PRO A 396 -15.16 14.03 -27.02
CA PRO A 396 -14.77 13.64 -28.38
C PRO A 396 -13.44 14.23 -28.85
N LEU A 397 -12.64 14.82 -27.96
CA LEU A 397 -11.31 15.36 -28.26
C LEU A 397 -10.33 14.24 -28.64
N SER A 398 -9.32 14.57 -29.46
CA SER A 398 -8.17 13.69 -29.69
C SER A 398 -7.40 13.40 -28.41
N VAL A 399 -6.55 12.38 -28.43
CA VAL A 399 -5.70 12.06 -27.28
C VAL A 399 -4.79 13.24 -26.95
N GLU A 400 -4.19 13.82 -27.97
CA GLU A 400 -3.28 14.97 -27.88
C GLU A 400 -3.98 16.19 -27.29
N ALA A 401 -5.22 16.49 -27.71
CA ALA A 401 -6.00 17.60 -27.18
C ALA A 401 -6.39 17.37 -25.70
N ARG A 402 -6.75 16.13 -25.32
CA ARG A 402 -7.04 15.80 -23.93
C ARG A 402 -5.81 15.98 -23.04
N GLU A 403 -4.66 15.47 -23.46
CA GLU A 403 -3.38 15.62 -22.71
C GLU A 403 -2.98 17.10 -22.57
N ALA A 404 -3.22 17.94 -23.58
CA ALA A 404 -3.00 19.38 -23.50
C ALA A 404 -4.02 20.09 -22.58
N LEU A 405 -5.24 19.57 -22.46
CA LEU A 405 -6.30 20.17 -21.64
C LEU A 405 -6.08 19.97 -20.14
N TYR A 406 -5.58 18.80 -19.69
CA TYR A 406 -5.41 18.48 -18.28
C TYR A 406 -4.59 19.52 -17.50
N PRO A 407 -3.39 19.96 -17.93
CA PRO A 407 -2.64 21.00 -17.22
C PRO A 407 -3.38 22.33 -17.11
N LEU A 408 -4.18 22.66 -18.13
CA LEU A 408 -4.96 23.90 -18.15
C LEU A 408 -6.12 23.85 -17.14
N LEU A 409 -6.80 22.72 -16.99
CA LEU A 409 -7.86 22.53 -15.98
C LEU A 409 -7.31 22.61 -14.56
N ARG A 410 -6.04 22.28 -14.35
CA ARG A 410 -5.34 22.34 -13.05
C ARG A 410 -4.85 23.75 -12.70
N ASN A 411 -4.91 24.71 -13.63
CA ASN A 411 -4.38 26.06 -13.44
C ASN A 411 -5.33 26.91 -12.56
N LYS A 412 -5.40 26.56 -11.28
CA LYS A 412 -6.21 27.20 -10.24
C LYS A 412 -5.32 27.57 -9.06
N THR A 413 -5.40 28.81 -8.57
CA THR A 413 -4.68 29.26 -7.36
C THR A 413 -5.32 28.68 -6.11
N LEU A 414 -6.65 28.66 -6.07
CA LEU A 414 -7.48 28.14 -5.00
C LEU A 414 -8.29 26.94 -5.50
N LEU A 415 -8.30 25.86 -4.74
CA LEU A 415 -9.20 24.73 -4.94
C LEU A 415 -10.42 24.91 -4.04
N SER A 416 -11.62 24.77 -4.59
CA SER A 416 -12.86 24.82 -3.81
C SER A 416 -12.96 23.54 -2.95
N THR A 417 -13.20 23.71 -1.64
CA THR A 417 -13.38 22.61 -0.68
C THR A 417 -14.81 22.54 -0.13
N GLY A 418 -15.63 23.50 -0.54
CA GLY A 418 -17.05 23.68 -0.21
C GLY A 418 -17.56 24.95 -0.85
N GLU A 419 -18.83 25.32 -0.59
CA GLU A 419 -19.51 26.45 -1.25
C GLU A 419 -18.76 27.78 -1.06
N ASP A 420 -18.29 28.07 0.15
CA ASP A 420 -17.57 29.29 0.53
C ASP A 420 -16.21 29.00 1.19
N SER A 421 -15.60 27.89 0.83
CA SER A 421 -14.35 27.46 1.40
C SER A 421 -13.36 26.99 0.34
N PHE A 422 -12.09 27.30 0.57
CA PHE A 422 -11.02 27.10 -0.38
C PHE A 422 -9.75 26.57 0.32
N THR A 423 -8.85 26.02 -0.47
CA THR A 423 -7.47 25.71 -0.08
C THR A 423 -6.52 26.11 -1.21
N PRO A 424 -5.29 26.58 -0.94
CA PRO A 424 -4.34 26.83 -2.00
C PRO A 424 -4.02 25.52 -2.74
N SER A 425 -3.95 25.57 -4.08
CA SER A 425 -3.44 24.43 -4.85
C SER A 425 -1.94 24.25 -4.54
N ARG A 426 -1.42 23.04 -4.73
CA ARG A 426 0.00 22.74 -4.45
C ARG A 426 0.96 23.70 -5.17
N ASN A 427 0.68 23.97 -6.44
CA ASN A 427 1.52 24.80 -7.30
C ASN A 427 0.93 26.21 -7.48
N TYR A 428 0.20 26.72 -6.48
CA TYR A 428 -0.54 28.00 -6.60
C TYR A 428 0.31 29.16 -7.10
N GLN A 429 1.60 29.20 -6.76
CA GLN A 429 2.50 30.29 -7.14
C GLN A 429 2.84 30.36 -8.63
N SER A 430 2.62 29.27 -9.38
CA SER A 430 2.84 29.21 -10.82
C SER A 430 1.56 29.39 -11.64
N THR A 431 0.42 29.54 -10.98
CA THR A 431 -0.88 29.67 -11.65
C THR A 431 -1.11 31.08 -12.23
N ARG A 432 -1.93 31.15 -13.29
CA ARG A 432 -2.33 32.43 -13.91
C ARG A 432 -2.95 33.39 -12.88
N GLY A 433 -3.82 32.88 -12.03
CA GLY A 433 -4.46 33.65 -10.97
C GLY A 433 -3.42 34.31 -10.06
N TRP A 434 -2.47 33.52 -9.54
CA TRP A 434 -1.41 34.02 -8.67
C TRP A 434 -0.49 35.03 -9.37
N LEU A 435 -0.10 34.76 -10.60
CA LEU A 435 0.83 35.64 -11.35
C LEU A 435 0.20 37.03 -11.61
N SER A 436 -1.13 37.12 -11.71
CA SER A 436 -1.88 38.36 -11.89
C SER A 436 -2.03 39.21 -10.62
N LEU A 437 -1.63 38.69 -9.46
CA LEU A 437 -1.73 39.40 -8.18
C LEU A 437 -0.64 40.46 -8.01
N THR A 438 -0.96 41.55 -7.34
CA THR A 438 0.01 42.54 -6.86
C THR A 438 0.90 41.98 -5.79
N GLY A 439 1.97 42.69 -5.45
CA GLY A 439 2.90 42.29 -4.37
C GLY A 439 2.18 42.17 -3.02
N ASP A 440 1.32 43.16 -2.69
CA ASP A 440 0.59 43.19 -1.43
C ASP A 440 -0.46 42.09 -1.34
N GLU A 441 -1.20 41.82 -2.42
CA GLU A 441 -2.14 40.70 -2.49
C GLU A 441 -1.43 39.35 -2.26
N LYS A 442 -0.26 39.15 -2.88
CA LYS A 442 0.55 37.94 -2.70
C LYS A 442 1.03 37.78 -1.25
N LEU A 443 1.46 38.88 -0.62
CA LEU A 443 1.90 38.85 0.76
C LEU A 443 0.76 38.50 1.70
N ASN A 444 -0.39 39.17 1.56
CA ASN A 444 -1.58 38.94 2.38
C ASN A 444 -2.10 37.50 2.25
N LEU A 445 -2.14 36.95 1.03
CA LEU A 445 -2.55 35.56 0.82
C LEU A 445 -1.55 34.55 1.40
N LYS A 446 -0.24 34.78 1.25
CA LYS A 446 0.78 33.92 1.88
C LYS A 446 0.63 33.88 3.40
N ASP A 447 0.40 35.04 4.02
CA ASP A 447 0.14 35.14 5.45
C ASP A 447 -1.12 34.38 5.87
N LEU A 448 -2.21 34.52 5.11
CA LEU A 448 -3.44 33.78 5.36
C LEU A 448 -3.23 32.27 5.23
N PHE A 449 -2.54 31.83 4.15
CA PHE A 449 -2.26 30.40 3.92
C PHE A 449 -1.37 29.82 5.03
N GLN A 450 -0.38 30.58 5.51
CA GLN A 450 0.47 30.15 6.62
C GLN A 450 -0.32 30.00 7.93
N ARG A 451 -1.22 30.94 8.24
CA ARG A 451 -2.11 30.80 9.41
C ARG A 451 -2.99 29.56 9.31
N LYS A 452 -3.56 29.26 8.12
CA LYS A 452 -4.37 28.06 7.88
C LYS A 452 -3.54 26.78 7.97
N LEU A 453 -2.30 26.80 7.50
CA LEU A 453 -1.37 25.68 7.64
C LEU A 453 -1.10 25.39 9.13
N ASN A 454 -0.81 26.39 9.93
CA ASN A 454 -0.54 26.21 11.37
C ASN A 454 -1.76 25.58 12.10
N VAL A 455 -2.97 26.03 11.76
CA VAL A 455 -4.21 25.39 12.29
C VAL A 455 -4.33 23.94 11.79
N SER A 456 -4.04 23.70 10.52
CA SER A 456 -4.11 22.35 9.94
C SER A 456 -3.09 21.40 10.60
N GLU A 457 -1.91 21.85 10.93
CA GLU A 457 -0.90 21.05 11.65
C GLU A 457 -1.41 20.61 13.02
N SER A 458 -2.11 21.49 13.75
CA SER A 458 -2.74 21.11 15.01
C SER A 458 -3.86 20.09 14.83
N LEU A 459 -4.67 20.19 13.76
CA LEU A 459 -5.67 19.18 13.40
C LEU A 459 -5.04 17.85 13.05
N TRP A 460 -3.90 17.86 12.34
CA TRP A 460 -3.17 16.64 11.98
C TRP A 460 -2.62 15.92 13.21
N GLU A 461 -2.00 16.68 14.12
CA GLU A 461 -1.52 16.12 15.39
C GLU A 461 -2.65 15.49 16.20
N GLN A 462 -3.77 16.19 16.34
CA GLN A 462 -4.94 15.68 17.05
C GLN A 462 -5.48 14.40 16.39
N SER A 463 -5.63 14.39 15.06
CA SER A 463 -6.09 13.21 14.31
C SER A 463 -5.15 12.02 14.50
N GLY A 464 -3.85 12.22 14.29
CA GLY A 464 -2.85 11.15 14.47
C GLY A 464 -2.85 10.58 15.88
N ARG A 465 -2.86 11.45 16.90
CA ARG A 465 -2.89 11.05 18.31
C ARG A 465 -4.15 10.22 18.64
N GLU A 466 -5.33 10.68 18.22
CA GLU A 466 -6.60 10.02 18.46
C GLU A 466 -6.64 8.63 17.80
N LEU A 467 -6.38 8.58 16.48
CA LEU A 467 -6.52 7.37 15.69
C LEU A 467 -5.47 6.31 16.06
N LEU A 468 -4.21 6.71 16.24
CA LEU A 468 -3.15 5.79 16.62
C LEU A 468 -3.30 5.30 18.08
N SER A 469 -3.83 6.13 18.99
CA SER A 469 -4.16 5.70 20.36
C SER A 469 -5.24 4.61 20.34
N MET A 470 -6.30 4.77 19.55
CA MET A 470 -7.34 3.75 19.36
C MET A 470 -6.75 2.44 18.84
N MET A 471 -5.89 2.50 17.82
CA MET A 471 -5.28 1.31 17.22
C MET A 471 -4.35 0.58 18.18
N LYS A 472 -3.68 1.30 19.09
CA LYS A 472 -2.79 0.71 20.09
C LYS A 472 -3.54 0.10 21.25
N THR A 473 -4.63 0.69 21.70
CA THR A 473 -5.31 0.31 22.96
C THR A 473 -5.92 -1.09 22.89
N ASP A 474 -6.39 -1.52 21.72
CA ASP A 474 -7.05 -2.82 21.55
C ASP A 474 -6.10 -3.95 21.15
N GLY A 475 -4.81 -3.65 20.94
CA GLY A 475 -3.86 -4.60 20.38
C GLY A 475 -2.84 -5.15 21.35
N SER A 476 -2.73 -6.49 21.40
CA SER A 476 -1.58 -7.18 22.01
C SER A 476 -0.35 -7.18 21.08
N MET A 477 -0.46 -6.59 19.88
CA MET A 477 0.57 -6.57 18.85
C MET A 477 1.48 -5.35 19.00
N LEU A 478 2.78 -5.50 18.74
CA LEU A 478 3.70 -4.37 18.59
C LEU A 478 3.36 -3.59 17.30
N VAL A 479 3.27 -2.27 17.43
CA VAL A 479 2.91 -1.38 16.31
C VAL A 479 4.17 -0.77 15.72
N CYS A 480 4.33 -0.88 14.40
CA CYS A 480 5.41 -0.28 13.63
C CYS A 480 4.80 0.60 12.53
N ALA A 481 5.25 1.82 12.40
CA ALA A 481 4.76 2.78 11.42
C ALA A 481 5.66 2.81 10.17
N GLU A 482 5.05 2.90 9.01
CA GLU A 482 5.76 3.38 7.81
C GLU A 482 5.55 4.90 7.74
N ASP A 483 6.57 5.64 8.19
CA ASP A 483 6.60 7.10 8.31
C ASP A 483 7.53 7.72 7.25
N LEU A 484 7.36 7.31 5.99
CA LEU A 484 8.15 7.83 4.87
C LEU A 484 7.43 9.00 4.17
N GLY A 485 8.22 9.89 3.54
CA GLY A 485 7.72 11.02 2.76
C GLY A 485 7.87 12.38 3.46
N ALA A 486 6.99 13.34 3.16
CA ALA A 486 6.98 14.67 3.78
C ALA A 486 6.34 14.62 5.17
N ILE A 487 7.14 14.35 6.20
CA ILE A 487 6.72 14.09 7.56
C ILE A 487 6.34 15.39 8.27
N PRO A 488 5.09 15.58 8.75
CA PRO A 488 4.74 16.70 9.62
C PRO A 488 5.56 16.71 10.91
N PRO A 489 5.92 17.90 11.45
CA PRO A 489 6.76 18.01 12.65
C PRO A 489 6.23 17.29 13.88
N SER A 490 4.92 17.14 14.01
CA SER A 490 4.25 16.47 15.13
C SER A 490 4.36 14.93 15.12
N VAL A 491 4.60 14.33 13.94
CA VAL A 491 4.56 12.85 13.77
C VAL A 491 5.57 12.13 14.68
N PRO A 492 6.87 12.48 14.69
CA PRO A 492 7.84 11.78 15.55
C PRO A 492 7.48 11.83 17.03
N GLY A 493 6.99 12.99 17.51
CA GLY A 493 6.57 13.16 18.91
C GLY A 493 5.38 12.26 19.27
N VAL A 494 4.36 12.18 18.42
CA VAL A 494 3.19 11.32 18.64
C VAL A 494 3.57 9.84 18.60
N LEU A 495 4.41 9.42 17.64
CA LEU A 495 4.87 8.02 17.57
C LEU A 495 5.67 7.64 18.84
N GLN A 496 6.57 8.52 19.29
CA GLN A 496 7.35 8.30 20.51
C GLN A 496 6.46 8.20 21.75
N GLU A 497 5.52 9.15 21.93
CA GLU A 497 4.56 9.15 23.05
C GLU A 497 3.75 7.86 23.11
N LEU A 498 3.30 7.38 21.97
CA LEU A 498 2.53 6.16 21.86
C LEU A 498 3.39 4.88 21.86
N GLY A 499 4.72 4.97 21.85
CA GLY A 499 5.63 3.83 21.76
C GLY A 499 5.45 3.03 20.48
N ILE A 500 5.23 3.72 19.36
CA ILE A 500 5.12 3.16 18.01
C ILE A 500 6.48 3.29 17.33
N LEU A 501 6.97 2.21 16.73
CA LEU A 501 8.27 2.19 16.07
C LEU A 501 8.18 2.87 14.71
N GLY A 502 8.97 3.93 14.47
CA GLY A 502 9.12 4.54 13.15
C GLY A 502 10.06 3.75 12.24
N LEU A 503 10.01 3.95 10.94
CA LEU A 503 10.83 3.25 9.94
C LEU A 503 12.07 4.07 9.56
N LYS A 504 13.25 3.45 9.61
CA LYS A 504 14.53 4.04 9.19
C LYS A 504 15.11 3.24 8.03
N VAL A 505 14.94 3.74 6.82
CA VAL A 505 15.51 3.15 5.59
C VAL A 505 16.83 3.85 5.29
N THR A 506 17.89 3.09 5.11
CA THR A 506 19.26 3.62 4.95
C THR A 506 19.34 4.77 3.95
N ARG A 507 18.85 4.58 2.72
CA ARG A 507 18.95 5.57 1.63
C ARG A 507 18.21 6.88 1.92
N TRP A 508 17.16 6.88 2.76
CA TRP A 508 16.32 8.04 3.06
C TRP A 508 16.53 8.61 4.46
N SER A 509 17.36 7.98 5.29
CA SER A 509 17.71 8.49 6.62
C SER A 509 18.79 9.56 6.50
N ARG A 510 18.41 10.73 6.00
CA ARG A 510 19.29 11.88 5.75
C ARG A 510 18.81 13.13 6.49
N LYS A 511 19.71 14.06 6.72
CA LYS A 511 19.42 15.40 7.21
C LYS A 511 19.14 16.30 6.01
N TRP A 512 17.91 16.27 5.53
CA TRP A 512 17.48 16.90 4.28
C TRP A 512 17.65 18.43 4.25
N ASP A 513 17.62 19.09 5.42
CA ASP A 513 17.75 20.54 5.58
C ASP A 513 19.22 21.01 5.65
N GLU A 514 20.17 20.10 5.76
CA GLU A 514 21.59 20.41 5.79
C GLU A 514 22.21 20.40 4.37
N PRO A 515 23.22 21.27 4.09
CA PRO A 515 24.00 21.17 2.87
C PRO A 515 24.59 19.76 2.70
N SER A 516 24.68 19.25 1.46
CA SER A 516 25.09 17.88 1.11
C SER A 516 24.16 16.77 1.60
N GLN A 517 23.09 17.08 2.34
CA GLN A 517 22.10 16.12 2.84
C GLN A 517 22.75 14.85 3.44
N PRO A 518 23.61 14.99 4.47
CA PRO A 518 24.39 13.89 5.00
C PRO A 518 23.47 12.83 5.63
N TYR A 519 23.94 11.58 5.65
CA TYR A 519 23.22 10.52 6.35
C TYR A 519 23.20 10.77 7.85
N ILE A 520 22.08 10.41 8.47
CA ILE A 520 21.99 10.30 9.94
C ILE A 520 22.90 9.14 10.34
N PRO A 521 23.84 9.32 11.27
CA PRO A 521 24.65 8.21 11.77
C PRO A 521 23.78 7.07 12.28
N PHE A 522 24.14 5.83 12.00
CA PHE A 522 23.38 4.67 12.45
C PHE A 522 23.26 4.60 13.97
N SER A 523 24.24 5.11 14.71
CA SER A 523 24.21 5.27 16.17
C SER A 523 23.14 6.23 16.69
N ASP A 524 22.66 7.13 15.84
CA ASP A 524 21.70 8.18 16.19
C ASP A 524 20.26 7.79 15.83
N TYR A 525 20.05 6.56 15.33
CA TYR A 525 18.70 6.06 15.08
C TYR A 525 17.95 5.93 16.42
N PRO A 526 16.66 6.33 16.47
CA PRO A 526 15.86 6.16 17.68
C PRO A 526 15.74 4.69 18.10
N GLU A 527 15.74 4.42 19.41
CA GLU A 527 15.45 3.08 19.93
C GLU A 527 14.08 2.58 19.45
N LEU A 528 13.05 3.45 19.52
CA LEU A 528 11.71 3.15 18.98
C LEU A 528 11.69 3.25 17.45
N SER A 529 12.44 2.37 16.79
CA SER A 529 12.46 2.31 15.33
C SER A 529 12.69 0.89 14.80
N VAL A 530 12.33 0.73 13.53
CA VAL A 530 12.68 -0.40 12.68
C VAL A 530 13.72 0.09 11.68
N ALA A 531 14.96 -0.39 11.78
CA ALA A 531 16.01 -0.12 10.82
C ALA A 531 15.96 -1.14 9.68
N THR A 532 16.11 -0.69 8.44
CA THR A 532 16.11 -1.55 7.24
C THR A 532 17.05 -1.03 6.17
N SER A 533 17.57 -1.93 5.36
CA SER A 533 18.45 -1.63 4.21
C SER A 533 17.66 -1.09 3.02
N SER A 534 16.51 -1.71 2.72
CA SER A 534 15.63 -1.34 1.60
C SER A 534 14.18 -1.74 1.92
N VAL A 535 13.24 -1.40 1.04
CA VAL A 535 11.82 -1.77 1.13
C VAL A 535 11.33 -2.31 -0.22
N HIS A 536 10.14 -2.91 -0.23
CA HIS A 536 9.55 -3.51 -1.44
C HIS A 536 9.29 -2.50 -2.58
N ASP A 537 9.17 -1.21 -2.27
CA ASP A 537 8.95 -0.12 -3.24
C ASP A 537 10.25 0.52 -3.74
N SER A 538 11.39 0.04 -3.31
CA SER A 538 12.70 0.50 -3.76
C SER A 538 13.47 -0.60 -4.48
N THR A 539 14.55 -0.22 -5.20
CA THR A 539 15.53 -1.22 -5.61
C THR A 539 16.18 -1.87 -4.38
N THR A 540 16.68 -3.10 -4.52
CA THR A 540 17.39 -3.82 -3.46
C THR A 540 18.62 -3.04 -2.98
N LEU A 541 19.14 -3.35 -1.79
CA LEU A 541 20.38 -2.75 -1.30
C LEU A 541 21.51 -2.89 -2.31
N ARG A 542 21.70 -4.09 -2.87
CA ARG A 542 22.71 -4.36 -3.88
C ARG A 542 22.53 -3.49 -5.14
N GLY A 543 21.28 -3.36 -5.62
CA GLY A 543 21.00 -2.52 -6.79
C GLY A 543 21.25 -1.04 -6.51
N TRP A 544 20.90 -0.56 -5.32
CA TRP A 544 21.18 0.82 -4.92
C TRP A 544 22.68 1.11 -4.81
N LEU A 545 23.46 0.21 -4.19
CA LEU A 545 24.90 0.36 -4.03
C LEU A 545 25.65 0.31 -5.37
N ALA A 546 25.17 -0.49 -6.32
CA ALA A 546 25.75 -0.56 -7.66
C ALA A 546 25.30 0.57 -8.60
N GLY A 547 24.25 1.30 -8.25
CA GLY A 547 23.67 2.40 -9.03
C GLY A 547 23.85 3.76 -8.36
N GLU A 548 22.80 4.27 -7.73
CA GLU A 548 22.74 5.63 -7.17
C GLU A 548 23.82 5.91 -6.10
N ALA A 549 24.23 4.90 -5.33
CA ALA A 549 25.19 5.03 -4.24
C ALA A 549 26.61 4.57 -4.61
N PHE A 550 26.90 4.30 -5.88
CA PHE A 550 28.18 3.76 -6.32
C PHE A 550 29.40 4.62 -5.91
N GLU A 551 29.26 5.94 -5.93
CA GLU A 551 30.30 6.91 -5.52
C GLU A 551 29.82 7.85 -4.39
N ASP A 552 28.87 7.40 -3.54
CA ASP A 552 28.31 8.23 -2.47
C ASP A 552 29.29 8.36 -1.30
N LYS A 553 30.07 9.47 -1.31
CA LYS A 553 31.07 9.76 -0.26
C LYS A 553 30.46 9.93 1.12
N GLU A 554 29.23 10.46 1.22
CA GLU A 554 28.55 10.59 2.51
C GLU A 554 28.18 9.22 3.08
N LEU A 555 27.83 8.25 2.21
CA LEU A 555 27.59 6.87 2.64
C LEU A 555 28.89 6.22 3.15
N LEU A 556 29.98 6.34 2.40
CA LEU A 556 31.29 5.82 2.82
C LEU A 556 31.72 6.40 4.17
N LYS A 557 31.53 7.70 4.36
CA LYS A 557 31.86 8.40 5.60
C LYS A 557 31.06 7.88 6.79
N VAL A 558 29.72 7.72 6.66
CA VAL A 558 28.89 7.23 7.77
C VAL A 558 29.14 5.75 8.08
N LEU A 559 29.61 4.98 7.10
CA LEU A 559 30.06 3.58 7.27
C LEU A 559 31.48 3.50 7.86
N GLY A 560 32.21 4.60 7.97
CA GLY A 560 33.59 4.62 8.43
C GLY A 560 34.58 3.95 7.46
N LEU A 561 34.24 3.94 6.18
CA LEU A 561 35.06 3.34 5.10
C LEU A 561 35.95 4.40 4.43
N LYS A 562 36.98 3.96 3.72
CA LYS A 562 37.82 4.83 2.90
C LYS A 562 37.02 5.38 1.72
N GLU A 563 37.37 6.59 1.26
CA GLU A 563 36.69 7.27 0.15
C GLU A 563 36.73 6.52 -1.20
N ASP A 564 37.68 5.61 -1.34
CA ASP A 564 37.88 4.76 -2.54
C ASP A 564 37.32 3.34 -2.39
N ALA A 565 36.58 3.05 -1.32
CA ALA A 565 36.02 1.72 -1.09
C ALA A 565 34.88 1.42 -2.08
N ASP A 566 34.95 0.26 -2.72
CA ASP A 566 33.90 -0.25 -3.61
C ASP A 566 32.75 -0.87 -2.81
N LEU A 567 31.56 -0.27 -2.96
CA LEU A 567 30.32 -0.73 -2.34
C LEU A 567 29.48 -1.63 -3.24
N SER A 568 29.84 -1.85 -4.50
CA SER A 568 28.99 -2.51 -5.51
C SER A 568 28.75 -4.00 -5.28
N GLY A 569 29.59 -4.66 -4.47
CA GLY A 569 29.56 -6.09 -4.25
C GLY A 569 28.98 -6.52 -2.89
N SER A 570 29.11 -7.81 -2.58
CA SER A 570 28.69 -8.40 -1.29
C SER A 570 29.39 -7.76 -0.08
N ALA A 571 30.60 -7.23 -0.25
CA ALA A 571 31.33 -6.51 0.80
C ALA A 571 30.61 -5.20 1.20
N GLY A 572 30.13 -4.43 0.23
CA GLY A 572 29.33 -3.21 0.50
C GLY A 572 27.99 -3.55 1.15
N VAL A 573 27.29 -4.58 0.66
CA VAL A 573 26.07 -5.10 1.30
C VAL A 573 26.36 -5.45 2.76
N LYS A 574 27.41 -6.23 3.04
CA LYS A 574 27.80 -6.62 4.39
C LYS A 574 28.07 -5.41 5.28
N ALA A 575 28.80 -4.42 4.78
CA ALA A 575 29.14 -3.20 5.54
C ALA A 575 27.88 -2.44 6.00
N VAL A 576 26.90 -2.26 5.11
CA VAL A 576 25.64 -1.60 5.45
C VAL A 576 24.82 -2.43 6.46
N LEU A 577 24.70 -3.75 6.25
CA LEU A 577 23.96 -4.61 7.18
C LEU A 577 24.60 -4.65 8.57
N GLU A 578 25.92 -4.69 8.67
CA GLU A 578 26.64 -4.64 9.96
C GLU A 578 26.46 -3.29 10.67
N ALA A 579 26.45 -2.16 9.94
CA ALA A 579 26.18 -0.86 10.50
C ALA A 579 24.75 -0.78 11.07
N LEU A 580 23.76 -1.28 10.32
CA LEU A 580 22.36 -1.36 10.78
C LEU A 580 22.18 -2.29 11.97
N GLN A 581 22.94 -3.39 12.07
CA GLN A 581 22.91 -4.26 13.24
C GLN A 581 23.43 -3.59 14.50
N LYS A 582 24.33 -2.63 14.37
CA LYS A 582 24.88 -1.84 15.49
C LYS A 582 24.03 -0.61 15.83
N ALA A 583 22.96 -0.34 15.08
CA ALA A 583 22.02 0.74 15.39
C ALA A 583 21.19 0.42 16.64
N PRO A 584 20.85 1.42 17.48
CA PRO A 584 20.07 1.22 18.69
C PRO A 584 18.60 0.88 18.46
N SER A 585 18.15 0.84 17.20
CA SER A 585 16.77 0.52 16.80
C SER A 585 16.29 -0.79 17.44
N MET A 586 15.08 -0.85 17.99
CA MET A 586 14.52 -2.06 18.61
C MET A 586 14.45 -3.24 17.63
N VAL A 587 14.20 -2.98 16.35
CA VAL A 587 14.13 -3.98 15.29
C VAL A 587 15.09 -3.60 14.16
N ALA A 588 15.89 -4.57 13.67
CA ALA A 588 16.58 -4.46 12.39
C ALA A 588 16.03 -5.56 11.46
N ALA A 589 15.27 -5.16 10.44
CA ALA A 589 14.58 -6.10 9.55
C ALA A 589 14.99 -5.85 8.09
N TYR A 590 15.45 -6.90 7.41
CA TYR A 590 16.02 -6.79 6.08
C TYR A 590 15.22 -7.58 5.05
N PRO A 591 14.99 -7.05 3.85
CA PRO A 591 14.49 -7.85 2.73
C PRO A 591 15.33 -9.11 2.55
N ILE A 592 14.67 -10.23 2.24
CA ILE A 592 15.38 -11.50 2.02
C ILE A 592 16.41 -11.39 0.89
N GLN A 593 16.15 -10.56 -0.12
CA GLN A 593 17.07 -10.28 -1.21
C GLN A 593 18.40 -9.72 -0.70
N ASP A 594 18.33 -8.77 0.24
CA ASP A 594 19.52 -8.12 0.80
C ASP A 594 20.34 -9.09 1.67
N LEU A 595 19.68 -10.00 2.39
CA LEU A 595 20.36 -11.07 3.12
C LEU A 595 21.00 -12.10 2.19
N LEU A 596 20.32 -12.50 1.12
CA LEU A 596 20.86 -13.41 0.11
C LEU A 596 22.05 -12.80 -0.67
N ALA A 597 22.09 -11.48 -0.81
CA ALA A 597 23.15 -10.75 -1.48
C ALA A 597 24.51 -10.79 -0.77
N LEU A 598 24.57 -11.30 0.47
CA LEU A 598 25.83 -11.64 1.14
C LEU A 598 26.62 -12.72 0.38
N ILE A 599 25.93 -13.55 -0.42
CA ILE A 599 26.53 -14.63 -1.22
C ILE A 599 26.14 -14.46 -2.70
N PRO A 600 27.09 -14.16 -3.60
CA PRO A 600 26.79 -13.87 -5.01
C PRO A 600 25.99 -14.95 -5.73
N ASP A 601 26.21 -16.24 -5.44
CA ASP A 601 25.50 -17.35 -6.07
C ASP A 601 24.00 -17.43 -5.72
N CYS A 602 23.58 -16.73 -4.64
CA CYS A 602 22.19 -16.75 -4.16
C CYS A 602 21.30 -15.70 -4.84
N VAL A 603 21.86 -14.79 -5.61
CA VAL A 603 21.17 -13.65 -6.22
C VAL A 603 21.11 -13.76 -7.75
N SER A 604 20.32 -12.91 -8.38
CA SER A 604 20.26 -12.77 -9.84
C SER A 604 21.50 -12.03 -10.36
N GLU A 605 21.84 -12.19 -11.63
CA GLU A 605 22.93 -11.44 -12.25
C GLU A 605 22.60 -9.93 -12.24
N ASN A 606 21.42 -9.58 -12.73
CA ASN A 606 20.93 -8.20 -12.70
C ASN A 606 20.11 -7.93 -11.42
N PRO A 607 20.50 -6.93 -10.59
CA PRO A 607 19.77 -6.56 -9.37
C PRO A 607 18.30 -6.17 -9.61
N GLU A 608 17.98 -5.58 -10.76
CA GLU A 608 16.63 -5.13 -11.09
C GLU A 608 15.65 -6.30 -11.25
N ASP A 609 16.13 -7.51 -11.57
CA ASP A 609 15.29 -8.73 -11.62
C ASP A 609 14.78 -9.16 -10.23
N GLU A 610 15.31 -8.57 -9.17
CA GLU A 610 14.95 -8.85 -7.78
C GLU A 610 14.00 -7.81 -7.18
N ARG A 611 13.61 -6.79 -7.94
CA ARG A 611 12.62 -5.81 -7.48
C ARG A 611 11.26 -6.46 -7.28
N ILE A 612 10.57 -6.01 -6.23
CA ILE A 612 9.21 -6.45 -5.94
C ILE A 612 8.22 -5.52 -6.64
N ASN A 613 8.41 -4.20 -6.51
CA ASN A 613 7.52 -3.19 -7.09
C ASN A 613 8.29 -1.98 -7.62
N ILE A 614 7.74 -1.33 -8.64
CA ILE A 614 8.16 -0.01 -9.14
C ILE A 614 6.98 0.93 -8.96
N PRO A 615 6.98 1.78 -7.92
CA PRO A 615 5.87 2.68 -7.61
C PRO A 615 5.46 3.56 -8.78
N GLY A 616 4.16 3.85 -8.89
CA GLY A 616 3.61 4.68 -9.96
C GLY A 616 3.56 4.00 -11.33
N THR A 617 3.86 2.70 -11.42
CA THR A 617 3.81 1.93 -12.67
C THR A 617 2.90 0.72 -12.57
N VAL A 618 2.26 0.38 -13.70
CA VAL A 618 1.54 -0.89 -13.88
C VAL A 618 2.37 -1.75 -14.82
N GLN A 619 3.26 -2.57 -14.26
CA GLN A 619 4.14 -3.45 -15.02
C GLN A 619 3.89 -4.92 -14.66
N PRO A 620 3.96 -5.86 -15.62
CA PRO A 620 3.73 -7.28 -15.36
C PRO A 620 4.70 -7.93 -14.38
N GLY A 621 5.87 -7.30 -14.18
CA GLY A 621 6.88 -7.75 -13.21
C GLY A 621 6.55 -7.38 -11.77
N ASN A 622 5.73 -6.35 -11.54
CA ASN A 622 5.40 -5.89 -10.20
C ASN A 622 4.69 -7.00 -9.40
N TRP A 623 5.15 -7.19 -8.15
CA TRP A 623 4.60 -8.14 -7.17
C TRP A 623 4.73 -9.63 -7.56
N THR A 624 5.49 -9.95 -8.63
CA THR A 624 5.62 -11.32 -9.15
C THR A 624 6.98 -11.95 -8.87
N TRP A 625 7.92 -11.20 -8.27
CA TRP A 625 9.24 -11.73 -7.92
C TRP A 625 9.12 -12.97 -7.02
N ARG A 626 9.98 -13.96 -7.27
CA ARG A 626 10.06 -15.20 -6.49
C ARG A 626 11.50 -15.56 -6.18
N MET A 627 11.74 -16.02 -4.96
CA MET A 627 13.06 -16.47 -4.51
C MET A 627 13.66 -17.48 -5.49
N LYS A 628 14.94 -17.26 -5.83
CA LYS A 628 15.75 -18.23 -6.62
C LYS A 628 15.99 -19.50 -5.82
N ILE A 629 16.35 -19.35 -4.56
CA ILE A 629 16.63 -20.41 -3.59
C ILE A 629 15.33 -20.93 -2.96
N SER A 630 15.18 -22.23 -2.84
CA SER A 630 14.05 -22.84 -2.14
C SER A 630 14.30 -22.93 -0.63
N LEU A 631 13.24 -23.06 0.15
CA LEU A 631 13.36 -23.22 1.61
C LEU A 631 14.15 -24.47 2.01
N GLU A 632 14.12 -25.52 1.19
CA GLU A 632 14.88 -26.75 1.43
C GLU A 632 16.38 -26.57 1.17
N GLU A 633 16.76 -25.58 0.35
CA GLU A 633 18.16 -25.26 0.05
C GLU A 633 18.78 -24.36 1.12
N LEU A 634 18.01 -23.46 1.76
CA LEU A 634 18.53 -22.52 2.74
C LEU A 634 19.38 -23.17 3.87
N PRO A 635 18.96 -24.28 4.52
CA PRO A 635 19.74 -24.89 5.58
C PRO A 635 21.12 -25.44 5.16
N VAL A 636 21.30 -25.76 3.89
CA VAL A 636 22.56 -26.34 3.37
C VAL A 636 23.51 -25.31 2.78
N LEU A 637 23.10 -24.03 2.71
CA LEU A 637 23.96 -22.92 2.29
C LEU A 637 24.86 -22.45 3.44
N HIS A 638 25.88 -23.25 3.77
CA HIS A 638 26.70 -23.04 4.96
C HIS A 638 27.36 -21.66 5.02
N ASN A 639 27.85 -21.14 3.88
CA ASN A 639 28.49 -19.81 3.85
C ASN A 639 27.48 -18.71 4.20
N LEU A 640 26.27 -18.75 3.63
CA LEU A 640 25.20 -17.81 3.94
C LEU A 640 24.81 -17.90 5.43
N ASN A 641 24.59 -19.12 5.92
CA ASN A 641 24.16 -19.35 7.28
C ASN A 641 25.20 -18.88 8.31
N ASN A 642 26.49 -19.06 8.03
CA ASN A 642 27.57 -18.56 8.89
C ASN A 642 27.62 -17.02 8.88
N ALA A 643 27.55 -16.38 7.70
CA ALA A 643 27.51 -14.92 7.58
C ALA A 643 26.32 -14.33 8.32
N LEU A 644 25.13 -14.96 8.26
CA LEU A 644 23.94 -14.51 8.98
C LEU A 644 24.09 -14.68 10.50
N LYS A 645 24.67 -15.79 10.96
CA LYS A 645 24.95 -15.98 12.41
C LYS A 645 25.91 -14.91 12.95
N GLU A 646 26.97 -14.62 12.20
CA GLU A 646 27.90 -13.55 12.54
C GLU A 646 27.17 -12.19 12.60
N LEU A 647 26.38 -11.87 11.59
CA LEU A 647 25.59 -10.65 11.50
C LEU A 647 24.63 -10.52 12.69
N CYS A 648 23.83 -11.55 12.99
CA CYS A 648 22.89 -11.54 14.11
C CYS A 648 23.58 -11.46 15.48
N SER A 649 24.80 -12.00 15.60
CA SER A 649 25.56 -11.94 16.87
C SER A 649 25.98 -10.51 17.25
N LEU A 650 26.18 -9.62 16.27
CA LEU A 650 26.53 -8.21 16.52
C LEU A 650 25.45 -7.49 17.34
N ARG A 651 24.20 -7.90 17.19
CA ARG A 651 23.06 -7.27 17.88
C ARG A 651 22.80 -7.86 19.26
N ARG A 652 23.05 -9.15 19.46
CA ARG A 652 22.86 -9.83 20.75
C ARG A 652 23.89 -9.43 21.80
N ASN A 653 25.01 -8.85 21.37
CA ASN A 653 26.11 -8.42 22.23
C ASN A 653 25.99 -6.94 22.64
N GLN A 654 24.92 -6.26 22.26
CA GLN A 654 24.54 -4.91 22.71
C GLN A 654 23.55 -4.99 23.86
#